data_5f9bb655a0ed26e71785dd68b8493d78
#
_entry.id   5f9bb655a0ed26e71785dd68b8493d78
#
_cell.length_a   1.000
_cell.length_b   1.000
_cell.length_c   1.000
_cell.angle_alpha   90.00
_cell.angle_beta   90.00
_cell.angle_gamma   90.00
#
_symmetry.space_group_name_H-M   'P 1'
#
loop_
_entity.id
_entity.type
_entity.pdbx_description
1 polymer ?
#
loop_
_entity_poly.entity_id
_entity_poly.type
_entity_poly.pdbx_seq_one_letter_code
_entity_poly.pdbx_strand_id
1 'polypeptide(L)'
;MNIKKRVFSLLSSCYVVGCLFAQNILISTPTTSLVLSAPEKGELKYIYYGAKLSDRDFQTIGSLNKGKYAAYPVYGLNCPSEVALAVKHNDGNMTLQLEVVKVESSHQDEANLTIISLKDKVYPFYVKMYYKAYQDTDIIEIWSEISHQEKNTVVLNQFASAYLPIRKGDVWLSHLYGAWANEGRLEEVPLEAGMKVIKNKDGVRNSHTAHAEVMFSLDGKPRENEGRVIGAALCYSGNYKLRIDTDESDYHHFFAGINEDNSTYNLKNGEIFRTPELALTYSDEGLSGSSRNFHRWARLHKLANGTKLRKILLNSWEGVYFKINEDGMNQMMADIASMGGELFVMDDGWFGDKYPRRTDKTSLGDWVVDRKKLPSGIGGLLENARKNGVKFGIWIEPEMANTTSELYEKHPDWILKAPNRELVLGRGGTQVVLDLANPKVQDFIFGIVDNLMTNYPEIDYIKWDANMSIMNHGSNYLSDNDQSHMYIAYHKGFETICQRIRAKYPEVTIQACASGGGRVNYGLLPYFDEFWVSDNTDALQRVYMQWGTSYFFPAIAMASHISASPNHQTFRRIPLKYRIDVAMSGRLGMEIQLQDMTTEEKELCKKAIAEYKEIRSVVQFGDIYRLISPYEKQGVASLMYTSPEKDKAVVYWWKLEHFHNQHLPRVQLYGLIPEANYQIRELNRIDTQPLSFEGKVFSGAYLMANGLEIPNNHIVDRKMRNDYSSRVLYLKKME
;
A
#
# COMPACT_ATOMS: atom_id res chain seq x y z
N MET A 1 24.51 36.75 -15.06
CA MET A 1 24.42 36.44 -16.51
C MET A 1 23.26 35.46 -16.69
N ASN A 2 22.26 35.90 -17.35
CA ASN A 2 20.90 35.43 -17.64
C ASN A 2 20.53 33.94 -17.34
N ILE A 3 19.69 33.78 -16.34
CA ILE A 3 18.83 32.57 -16.18
C ILE A 3 17.47 32.90 -16.78
N LYS A 4 17.19 32.35 -17.95
CA LYS A 4 15.90 32.45 -18.60
C LYS A 4 14.86 31.62 -17.80
N LYS A 5 13.91 32.34 -17.17
CA LYS A 5 12.64 31.77 -16.71
C LYS A 5 11.88 31.24 -17.91
N ARG A 6 11.72 29.91 -18.02
CA ARG A 6 10.70 29.31 -18.88
C ARG A 6 9.37 29.28 -18.12
N VAL A 7 8.53 30.24 -18.45
CA VAL A 7 7.11 30.17 -18.14
C VAL A 7 6.51 29.16 -19.10
N PHE A 8 6.12 27.98 -18.59
CA PHE A 8 5.28 27.06 -19.35
C PHE A 8 3.84 27.56 -19.28
N SER A 9 3.36 28.02 -20.43
CA SER A 9 1.95 28.32 -20.69
C SER A 9 1.21 26.99 -20.80
N LEU A 10 0.39 26.65 -19.82
CA LEU A 10 -0.61 25.57 -19.87
C LEU A 10 -1.73 26.00 -20.80
N LEU A 11 -1.67 25.62 -22.06
CA LEU A 11 -2.83 25.57 -22.95
C LEU A 11 -3.45 24.18 -22.83
N SER A 12 -4.34 23.99 -21.85
CA SER A 12 -5.24 22.85 -21.77
C SER A 12 -6.27 22.97 -22.92
N SER A 13 -6.16 22.10 -23.92
CA SER A 13 -7.17 21.98 -24.96
C SER A 13 -8.38 21.21 -24.41
N CYS A 14 -9.31 21.93 -23.79
CA CYS A 14 -10.61 21.38 -23.43
C CYS A 14 -11.46 21.21 -24.69
N TYR A 15 -11.64 19.97 -25.16
CA TYR A 15 -12.73 19.64 -26.05
C TYR A 15 -13.99 19.36 -25.21
N VAL A 16 -14.85 20.37 -25.07
CA VAL A 16 -16.18 20.21 -24.47
C VAL A 16 -17.12 19.72 -25.57
N VAL A 17 -17.40 18.42 -25.61
CA VAL A 17 -18.51 17.89 -26.40
C VAL A 17 -19.74 17.80 -25.50
N GLY A 18 -20.53 18.84 -25.49
CA GLY A 18 -21.86 18.82 -24.86
C GLY A 18 -22.87 18.22 -25.82
N CYS A 19 -23.26 16.96 -25.67
CA CYS A 19 -24.35 16.34 -26.43
C CYS A 19 -25.38 15.75 -25.46
N LEU A 20 -26.63 16.20 -25.62
CA LEU A 20 -27.85 15.66 -24.99
C LEU A 20 -28.51 14.60 -25.91
N PHE A 21 -27.74 13.56 -26.28
CA PHE A 21 -28.29 12.40 -27.01
C PHE A 21 -27.94 11.13 -26.28
N ALA A 22 -28.78 10.11 -26.36
CA ALA A 22 -28.48 8.78 -25.86
C ALA A 22 -27.16 8.29 -26.46
N GLN A 23 -26.14 8.06 -25.61
CA GLN A 23 -24.82 7.68 -26.10
C GLN A 23 -24.20 6.60 -25.22
N ASN A 24 -23.38 5.77 -25.84
CA ASN A 24 -22.46 4.91 -25.12
C ASN A 24 -21.15 5.66 -24.87
N ILE A 25 -20.64 5.54 -23.65
CA ILE A 25 -19.43 6.20 -23.19
C ILE A 25 -18.34 5.13 -23.10
N LEU A 26 -17.26 5.31 -23.87
CA LEU A 26 -16.07 4.45 -23.81
C LEU A 26 -15.00 5.11 -22.92
N ILE A 27 -14.60 4.42 -21.89
CA ILE A 27 -13.50 4.77 -21.00
C ILE A 27 -12.45 3.68 -21.14
N SER A 28 -11.25 3.99 -21.59
CA SER A 28 -10.27 2.96 -21.94
C SER A 28 -8.83 3.33 -21.60
N THR A 29 -8.09 2.32 -21.22
CA THR A 29 -6.63 2.27 -21.04
C THR A 29 -5.98 1.59 -22.25
N PRO A 30 -4.67 1.31 -22.27
CA PRO A 30 -4.04 0.56 -23.34
C PRO A 30 -4.64 -0.83 -23.62
N THR A 31 -5.00 -1.60 -22.57
CA THR A 31 -5.49 -2.98 -22.71
C THR A 31 -6.90 -3.23 -22.17
N THR A 32 -7.54 -2.24 -21.57
CA THR A 32 -8.86 -2.36 -20.91
C THR A 32 -9.89 -1.41 -21.47
N SER A 33 -11.16 -1.80 -21.46
CA SER A 33 -12.32 -0.94 -21.76
C SER A 33 -13.39 -1.07 -20.70
N LEU A 34 -13.94 0.07 -20.29
CA LEU A 34 -15.19 0.22 -19.53
C LEU A 34 -16.20 0.93 -20.43
N VAL A 35 -17.40 0.36 -20.59
CA VAL A 35 -18.48 0.95 -21.40
C VAL A 35 -19.69 1.21 -20.51
N LEU A 36 -20.17 2.45 -20.58
CA LEU A 36 -21.39 2.89 -19.91
C LEU A 36 -22.40 3.34 -20.97
N SER A 37 -23.69 3.29 -20.66
CA SER A 37 -24.75 3.87 -21.49
C SER A 37 -25.43 4.99 -20.74
N ALA A 38 -25.42 6.18 -21.34
CA ALA A 38 -26.13 7.37 -20.89
C ALA A 38 -27.36 7.55 -21.78
N PRO A 39 -28.58 7.10 -21.37
CA PRO A 39 -29.80 7.34 -22.11
C PRO A 39 -30.17 8.81 -22.05
N GLU A 40 -30.92 9.31 -23.04
CA GLU A 40 -31.40 10.70 -23.07
C GLU A 40 -32.21 11.08 -21.82
N LYS A 41 -32.95 10.12 -21.28
CA LYS A 41 -33.67 10.21 -20.01
C LYS A 41 -33.53 8.90 -19.25
N GLY A 42 -33.09 8.96 -18.02
CA GLY A 42 -32.96 7.80 -17.12
C GLY A 42 -31.57 7.61 -16.52
N GLU A 43 -31.40 6.48 -15.90
CA GLU A 43 -30.20 6.14 -15.14
C GLU A 43 -29.00 5.84 -16.06
N LEU A 44 -27.81 6.21 -15.61
CA LEU A 44 -26.55 5.74 -16.19
C LEU A 44 -26.47 4.21 -16.03
N LYS A 45 -26.23 3.48 -17.11
CA LYS A 45 -26.19 2.03 -17.11
C LYS A 45 -24.79 1.49 -17.35
N TYR A 46 -24.49 0.36 -16.69
CA TYR A 46 -23.28 -0.40 -16.89
C TYR A 46 -23.46 -1.37 -18.08
N ILE A 47 -22.49 -1.40 -18.98
CA ILE A 47 -22.52 -2.24 -20.18
C ILE A 47 -21.42 -3.30 -20.16
N TYR A 48 -20.16 -2.89 -19.95
CA TYR A 48 -19.00 -3.78 -20.08
C TYR A 48 -17.80 -3.28 -19.27
N TYR A 49 -17.02 -4.20 -18.74
CA TYR A 49 -15.67 -3.98 -18.22
C TYR A 49 -14.83 -5.23 -18.50
N GLY A 50 -13.66 -5.05 -19.10
CA GLY A 50 -12.75 -6.15 -19.43
C GLY A 50 -11.72 -5.77 -20.48
N ALA A 51 -11.28 -6.73 -21.27
CA ALA A 51 -10.28 -6.53 -22.33
C ALA A 51 -10.66 -5.38 -23.28
N LYS A 52 -9.66 -4.75 -23.88
CA LYS A 52 -9.81 -3.66 -24.83
C LYS A 52 -10.75 -4.04 -25.97
N LEU A 53 -11.75 -3.22 -26.20
CA LEU A 53 -12.66 -3.36 -27.35
C LEU A 53 -12.10 -2.66 -28.57
N SER A 54 -12.31 -3.27 -29.74
CA SER A 54 -12.17 -2.57 -31.02
C SER A 54 -13.34 -1.57 -31.21
N ASP A 55 -13.15 -0.61 -32.09
CA ASP A 55 -14.24 0.35 -32.41
C ASP A 55 -15.51 -0.39 -32.92
N ARG A 56 -15.34 -1.46 -33.68
CA ARG A 56 -16.44 -2.30 -34.15
C ARG A 56 -17.17 -2.99 -32.99
N ASP A 57 -16.43 -3.57 -32.05
CA ASP A 57 -17.02 -4.27 -30.90
C ASP A 57 -17.74 -3.29 -30.00
N PHE A 58 -17.16 -2.10 -29.75
CA PHE A 58 -17.81 -1.03 -29.00
C PHE A 58 -19.17 -0.63 -29.59
N GLN A 59 -19.23 -0.42 -30.92
CA GLN A 59 -20.51 -0.10 -31.61
C GLN A 59 -21.51 -1.25 -31.50
N THR A 60 -21.04 -2.48 -31.67
CA THR A 60 -21.88 -3.68 -31.62
C THR A 60 -22.45 -3.91 -30.21
N ILE A 61 -21.61 -3.90 -29.19
CA ILE A 61 -22.04 -4.11 -27.78
C ILE A 61 -23.04 -3.05 -27.37
N GLY A 62 -22.79 -1.79 -27.70
CA GLY A 62 -23.70 -0.69 -27.37
C GLY A 62 -25.06 -0.78 -28.06
N SER A 63 -25.15 -1.43 -29.22
CA SER A 63 -26.42 -1.67 -29.89
C SER A 63 -27.21 -2.85 -29.32
N LEU A 64 -26.51 -3.90 -28.90
CA LEU A 64 -27.07 -5.16 -28.38
C LEU A 64 -27.46 -5.08 -26.90
N ASN A 65 -26.67 -4.40 -26.09
CA ASN A 65 -26.81 -4.33 -24.65
C ASN A 65 -27.12 -2.91 -24.19
N LYS A 66 -28.34 -2.70 -23.70
CA LYS A 66 -28.76 -1.40 -23.12
C LYS A 66 -28.41 -1.26 -21.63
N GLY A 67 -27.75 -2.25 -21.05
CA GLY A 67 -27.40 -2.31 -19.63
C GLY A 67 -28.57 -2.74 -18.74
N LYS A 68 -28.34 -3.78 -17.94
CA LYS A 68 -29.29 -4.27 -16.95
C LYS A 68 -29.22 -3.45 -15.67
N TYR A 69 -27.98 -3.15 -15.21
CA TYR A 69 -27.71 -2.53 -13.92
C TYR A 69 -27.34 -1.05 -14.07
N ALA A 70 -27.77 -0.24 -13.09
CA ALA A 70 -27.27 1.12 -12.95
C ALA A 70 -25.77 1.11 -12.73
N ALA A 71 -25.03 2.08 -13.30
CA ALA A 71 -23.60 2.20 -13.05
C ALA A 71 -23.27 2.77 -11.64
N TYR A 72 -24.27 3.39 -11.01
CA TYR A 72 -24.22 3.85 -9.63
C TYR A 72 -25.59 3.65 -8.99
N PRO A 73 -25.89 2.44 -8.50
CA PRO A 73 -27.22 2.12 -7.96
C PRO A 73 -27.51 2.90 -6.69
N VAL A 74 -28.71 3.49 -6.62
CA VAL A 74 -29.16 4.31 -5.50
C VAL A 74 -30.40 3.72 -4.85
N TYR A 75 -30.59 3.97 -3.55
CA TYR A 75 -31.81 3.58 -2.86
C TYR A 75 -32.98 4.42 -3.39
N GLY A 76 -33.96 3.76 -3.99
CA GLY A 76 -35.07 4.41 -4.63
C GLY A 76 -36.23 3.47 -4.96
N LEU A 77 -37.13 3.92 -5.85
CA LEU A 77 -38.23 3.09 -6.31
C LEU A 77 -37.70 1.89 -7.11
N ASN A 78 -38.22 0.70 -6.79
CA ASN A 78 -37.82 -0.57 -7.42
C ASN A 78 -36.36 -0.97 -7.20
N CYS A 79 -35.81 -0.71 -6.03
CA CYS A 79 -34.46 -1.14 -5.65
C CYS A 79 -34.51 -2.29 -4.63
N PRO A 80 -34.51 -3.56 -5.06
CA PRO A 80 -34.56 -4.71 -4.16
C PRO A 80 -33.19 -5.16 -3.66
N SER A 81 -32.09 -4.60 -4.19
CA SER A 81 -30.71 -5.05 -3.96
C SER A 81 -29.86 -3.97 -3.26
N GLU A 82 -28.62 -4.33 -2.92
CA GLU A 82 -27.63 -3.42 -2.38
C GLU A 82 -27.38 -2.21 -3.28
N VAL A 83 -27.05 -1.08 -2.65
CA VAL A 83 -26.89 0.22 -3.35
C VAL A 83 -25.56 0.87 -3.05
N ALA A 84 -25.09 1.73 -3.96
CA ALA A 84 -23.90 2.56 -3.75
C ALA A 84 -24.21 3.81 -2.92
N LEU A 85 -25.41 4.37 -3.07
CA LEU A 85 -25.83 5.60 -2.40
C LEU A 85 -27.22 5.46 -1.79
N ALA A 86 -27.32 5.78 -0.50
CA ALA A 86 -28.60 5.93 0.20
C ALA A 86 -28.57 7.21 1.04
N VAL A 87 -29.63 8.02 0.94
CA VAL A 87 -29.73 9.31 1.61
C VAL A 87 -31.04 9.44 2.38
N LYS A 88 -31.09 10.42 3.27
CA LYS A 88 -32.34 10.93 3.84
C LYS A 88 -32.39 12.42 3.54
N HIS A 89 -33.33 12.81 2.67
CA HIS A 89 -33.61 14.21 2.33
C HIS A 89 -34.11 15.01 3.52
N ASN A 90 -34.07 16.33 3.42
CA ASN A 90 -34.45 17.21 4.53
C ASN A 90 -35.92 17.14 4.93
N ASP A 91 -36.81 16.65 4.04
CA ASP A 91 -38.24 16.40 4.31
C ASP A 91 -38.52 14.98 4.83
N GLY A 92 -37.48 14.15 4.99
CA GLY A 92 -37.57 12.77 5.48
C GLY A 92 -37.74 11.72 4.39
N ASN A 93 -37.84 12.08 3.10
CA ASN A 93 -37.85 11.13 1.99
C ASN A 93 -36.46 10.43 1.91
N MET A 94 -36.47 9.13 1.62
CA MET A 94 -35.27 8.32 1.54
C MET A 94 -34.94 7.85 0.12
N THR A 95 -35.67 8.28 -0.88
CA THR A 95 -35.54 7.75 -2.23
C THR A 95 -34.85 8.72 -3.17
N LEU A 96 -33.97 8.20 -4.04
CA LEU A 96 -33.32 8.91 -5.12
C LEU A 96 -33.74 8.36 -6.50
N GLN A 97 -33.78 9.25 -7.50
CA GLN A 97 -33.97 8.91 -8.91
C GLN A 97 -33.01 9.76 -9.75
N LEU A 98 -31.78 9.28 -9.92
CA LEU A 98 -30.73 10.00 -10.64
C LEU A 98 -30.85 9.82 -12.15
N GLU A 99 -30.77 10.94 -12.88
CA GLU A 99 -30.70 10.97 -14.33
C GLU A 99 -29.42 11.64 -14.81
N VAL A 100 -28.91 11.19 -15.95
CA VAL A 100 -27.73 11.80 -16.60
C VAL A 100 -28.13 13.19 -17.12
N VAL A 101 -27.35 14.20 -16.75
CA VAL A 101 -27.56 15.58 -17.23
C VAL A 101 -26.42 16.09 -18.09
N LYS A 102 -25.21 15.54 -17.93
CA LYS A 102 -24.03 15.96 -18.72
C LYS A 102 -22.95 14.89 -18.73
N VAL A 103 -22.23 14.77 -19.84
CA VAL A 103 -21.02 13.98 -19.97
C VAL A 103 -19.91 14.88 -20.53
N GLU A 104 -18.75 14.88 -19.90
CA GLU A 104 -17.58 15.66 -20.27
C GLU A 104 -16.36 14.75 -20.32
N SER A 105 -15.51 14.93 -21.32
CA SER A 105 -14.24 14.20 -21.41
C SER A 105 -13.12 15.19 -21.73
N SER A 106 -11.98 15.00 -21.08
CA SER A 106 -10.78 15.79 -21.27
C SER A 106 -9.54 14.91 -21.18
N HIS A 107 -8.50 15.28 -21.92
CA HIS A 107 -7.18 14.67 -21.77
C HIS A 107 -6.37 15.49 -20.74
N GLN A 108 -5.79 14.82 -19.76
CA GLN A 108 -4.98 15.42 -18.69
C GLN A 108 -3.68 14.63 -18.59
N ASP A 109 -2.60 15.22 -19.07
CA ASP A 109 -1.26 14.60 -19.07
C ASP A 109 -1.30 13.13 -19.58
N GLU A 110 -1.09 12.16 -18.70
CA GLU A 110 -1.02 10.73 -19.02
C GLU A 110 -2.36 9.99 -18.83
N ALA A 111 -3.47 10.72 -18.62
CA ALA A 111 -4.78 10.13 -18.38
C ALA A 111 -5.91 10.85 -19.12
N ASN A 112 -6.95 10.08 -19.47
CA ASN A 112 -8.21 10.63 -19.93
C ASN A 112 -9.19 10.70 -18.75
N LEU A 113 -9.79 11.88 -18.53
CA LEU A 113 -10.79 12.10 -17.49
C LEU A 113 -12.17 12.21 -18.13
N THR A 114 -13.08 11.34 -17.71
CA THR A 114 -14.51 11.43 -18.05
C THR A 114 -15.30 11.78 -16.80
N ILE A 115 -16.15 12.81 -16.88
CA ILE A 115 -17.03 13.27 -15.80
C ILE A 115 -18.47 13.11 -16.26
N ILE A 116 -19.28 12.38 -15.48
CA ILE A 116 -20.69 12.16 -15.74
C ILE A 116 -21.49 12.82 -14.61
N SER A 117 -22.24 13.87 -14.93
CA SER A 117 -23.08 14.57 -13.97
C SER A 117 -24.48 13.98 -13.95
N LEU A 118 -24.92 13.61 -12.75
CA LEU A 118 -26.25 13.08 -12.46
C LEU A 118 -27.02 14.06 -11.58
N LYS A 119 -28.34 14.11 -11.74
CA LYS A 119 -29.22 14.92 -10.91
C LYS A 119 -30.47 14.12 -10.54
N ASP A 120 -30.96 14.31 -9.32
CA ASP A 120 -32.28 13.77 -8.93
C ASP A 120 -33.40 14.48 -9.67
N LYS A 121 -34.46 13.73 -10.03
CA LYS A 121 -35.64 14.24 -10.77
C LYS A 121 -36.41 15.30 -10.04
N VAL A 122 -36.44 15.24 -8.72
CA VAL A 122 -37.31 16.07 -7.87
C VAL A 122 -36.50 16.99 -6.98
N TYR A 123 -35.46 16.42 -6.31
CA TYR A 123 -34.67 17.17 -5.36
C TYR A 123 -33.46 17.86 -6.04
N PRO A 124 -33.03 19.02 -5.53
CA PRO A 124 -31.79 19.66 -5.97
C PRO A 124 -30.59 18.91 -5.40
N PHE A 125 -30.47 17.62 -5.75
CA PHE A 125 -29.44 16.69 -5.33
C PHE A 125 -28.64 16.24 -6.55
N TYR A 126 -27.31 16.23 -6.43
CA TYR A 126 -26.39 16.06 -7.54
C TYR A 126 -25.31 15.04 -7.19
N VAL A 127 -24.94 14.21 -8.16
CA VAL A 127 -23.79 13.32 -8.10
C VAL A 127 -22.94 13.51 -9.36
N LYS A 128 -21.64 13.75 -9.21
CA LYS A 128 -20.68 13.69 -10.31
C LYS A 128 -19.85 12.44 -10.17
N MET A 129 -19.85 11.61 -11.19
CA MET A 129 -19.00 10.44 -11.26
C MET A 129 -17.77 10.75 -12.11
N TYR A 130 -16.61 10.44 -11.61
CA TYR A 130 -15.33 10.66 -12.25
C TYR A 130 -14.70 9.33 -12.63
N TYR A 131 -14.16 9.26 -13.84
CA TYR A 131 -13.43 8.12 -14.37
C TYR A 131 -12.14 8.61 -14.98
N LYS A 132 -11.02 8.33 -14.32
CA LYS A 132 -9.68 8.69 -14.78
C LYS A 132 -8.96 7.46 -15.29
N ALA A 133 -8.80 7.36 -16.62
CA ALA A 133 -8.19 6.22 -17.29
C ALA A 133 -6.76 6.56 -17.72
N TYR A 134 -5.78 5.93 -17.07
CA TYR A 134 -4.37 6.13 -17.36
C TYR A 134 -3.98 5.49 -18.70
N GLN A 135 -3.14 6.19 -19.47
CA GLN A 135 -2.76 5.76 -20.82
C GLN A 135 -1.36 5.09 -20.86
N ASP A 136 -0.61 5.18 -19.79
CA ASP A 136 0.70 4.55 -19.58
C ASP A 136 0.65 3.32 -18.67
N THR A 137 -0.47 3.13 -17.99
CA THR A 137 -0.76 1.95 -17.17
C THR A 137 -2.20 1.49 -17.40
N ASP A 138 -2.55 0.28 -16.98
CA ASP A 138 -3.89 -0.28 -17.15
C ASP A 138 -4.77 -0.08 -15.90
N ILE A 139 -4.88 1.19 -15.45
CA ILE A 139 -5.69 1.56 -14.28
C ILE A 139 -6.78 2.56 -14.67
N ILE A 140 -7.99 2.34 -14.14
CA ILE A 140 -9.09 3.30 -14.13
C ILE A 140 -9.41 3.64 -12.68
N GLU A 141 -9.20 4.89 -12.28
CA GLU A 141 -9.67 5.41 -10.98
C GLU A 141 -11.12 5.89 -11.12
N ILE A 142 -11.96 5.53 -10.15
CA ILE A 142 -13.38 5.91 -10.10
C ILE A 142 -13.69 6.51 -8.73
N TRP A 143 -14.33 7.68 -8.71
CA TRP A 143 -14.84 8.30 -7.48
C TRP A 143 -16.09 9.11 -7.79
N SER A 144 -16.80 9.55 -6.75
CA SER A 144 -17.96 10.42 -6.88
C SER A 144 -17.85 11.66 -5.99
N GLU A 145 -18.48 12.75 -6.43
CA GLU A 145 -18.76 13.95 -5.66
C GLU A 145 -20.26 14.09 -5.49
N ILE A 146 -20.71 14.20 -4.24
CA ILE A 146 -22.12 14.28 -3.85
C ILE A 146 -22.37 15.65 -3.27
N SER A 147 -23.41 16.35 -3.73
CA SER A 147 -23.80 17.68 -3.24
C SER A 147 -25.31 17.89 -3.36
N HIS A 148 -25.83 18.86 -2.62
CA HIS A 148 -27.22 19.26 -2.73
C HIS A 148 -27.42 20.77 -2.47
N GLN A 149 -28.59 21.26 -2.84
CA GLN A 149 -29.07 22.63 -2.59
C GLN A 149 -30.41 22.63 -1.86
N GLU A 150 -30.72 21.59 -1.11
CA GLU A 150 -31.90 21.54 -0.25
C GLU A 150 -31.74 22.52 0.92
N LYS A 151 -32.87 22.97 1.48
CA LYS A 151 -32.90 24.01 2.52
C LYS A 151 -32.08 23.65 3.77
N ASN A 152 -32.13 22.38 4.21
CA ASN A 152 -31.46 21.86 5.39
C ASN A 152 -30.47 20.74 5.02
N THR A 153 -29.82 20.16 6.00
CA THR A 153 -28.90 19.03 5.87
C THR A 153 -29.58 17.80 5.27
N VAL A 154 -28.87 17.12 4.37
CA VAL A 154 -29.17 15.78 3.88
C VAL A 154 -28.25 14.79 4.57
N VAL A 155 -28.79 13.66 5.03
CA VAL A 155 -27.97 12.62 5.67
C VAL A 155 -27.58 11.57 4.63
N LEU A 156 -26.29 11.35 4.47
CA LEU A 156 -25.76 10.24 3.68
C LEU A 156 -25.65 9.01 4.58
N ASN A 157 -26.41 7.95 4.26
CA ASN A 157 -26.42 6.68 5.01
C ASN A 157 -25.52 5.64 4.39
N GLN A 158 -25.41 5.63 3.04
CA GLN A 158 -24.45 4.84 2.26
C GLN A 158 -23.87 5.74 1.17
N PHE A 159 -22.56 5.60 0.91
CA PHE A 159 -21.83 6.48 -0.02
C PHE A 159 -20.56 5.76 -0.55
N ALA A 160 -20.78 4.64 -1.25
CA ALA A 160 -19.69 3.92 -1.91
C ALA A 160 -19.04 4.79 -2.99
N SER A 161 -17.73 4.62 -3.17
CA SER A 161 -16.95 5.30 -4.22
C SER A 161 -17.40 4.88 -5.61
N ALA A 162 -17.61 3.56 -5.76
CA ALA A 162 -17.96 2.94 -7.03
C ALA A 162 -18.69 1.61 -6.82
N TYR A 163 -19.28 1.17 -7.91
CA TYR A 163 -19.95 -0.12 -8.06
C TYR A 163 -19.48 -0.81 -9.34
N LEU A 164 -19.29 -2.13 -9.27
CA LEU A 164 -18.91 -2.97 -10.40
C LEU A 164 -19.73 -4.28 -10.40
N PRO A 165 -20.60 -4.54 -11.38
CA PRO A 165 -21.25 -5.82 -11.55
C PRO A 165 -20.30 -6.79 -12.28
N ILE A 166 -19.94 -7.89 -11.63
CA ILE A 166 -19.10 -8.96 -12.17
C ILE A 166 -20.04 -10.11 -12.54
N ARG A 167 -19.99 -10.56 -13.79
CA ARG A 167 -20.83 -11.67 -14.25
C ARG A 167 -20.50 -12.94 -13.46
N LYS A 168 -21.52 -13.62 -12.98
CA LYS A 168 -21.40 -14.89 -12.28
C LYS A 168 -20.79 -15.97 -13.19
N GLY A 169 -19.98 -16.80 -12.58
CA GLY A 169 -19.30 -17.93 -13.17
C GLY A 169 -18.54 -18.61 -12.04
N ASP A 170 -17.47 -19.32 -12.33
CA ASP A 170 -16.55 -19.84 -11.32
C ASP A 170 -15.58 -18.70 -10.89
N VAL A 171 -16.13 -17.67 -10.19
CA VAL A 171 -15.40 -16.51 -9.75
C VAL A 171 -14.82 -16.73 -8.37
N TRP A 172 -13.52 -16.47 -8.22
CA TRP A 172 -12.81 -16.56 -6.96
C TRP A 172 -12.32 -15.18 -6.51
N LEU A 173 -12.38 -14.96 -5.21
CA LEU A 173 -11.88 -13.76 -4.54
C LEU A 173 -10.54 -14.04 -3.86
N SER A 174 -9.51 -13.29 -4.22
CA SER A 174 -8.23 -13.26 -3.51
C SER A 174 -8.16 -11.95 -2.71
N HIS A 175 -7.93 -12.06 -1.41
CA HIS A 175 -7.78 -10.91 -0.51
C HIS A 175 -6.76 -11.21 0.60
N LEU A 176 -6.31 -10.14 1.28
CA LEU A 176 -5.36 -10.26 2.37
C LEU A 176 -6.07 -10.14 3.72
N TYR A 177 -5.66 -10.98 4.65
CA TYR A 177 -6.10 -10.93 6.05
C TYR A 177 -4.89 -11.03 6.98
N GLY A 178 -5.09 -10.91 8.28
CA GLY A 178 -4.01 -11.09 9.23
C GLY A 178 -4.34 -10.60 10.64
N ALA A 179 -3.26 -10.26 11.33
CA ALA A 179 -3.25 -9.66 12.65
C ALA A 179 -1.90 -8.96 12.83
N TRP A 180 -1.71 -8.23 13.94
CA TRP A 180 -0.39 -7.75 14.31
C TRP A 180 0.66 -8.88 14.32
N ALA A 181 1.81 -8.63 13.73
CA ALA A 181 2.91 -9.57 13.54
C ALA A 181 2.56 -10.83 12.70
N ASN A 182 1.45 -10.78 11.96
CA ASN A 182 0.99 -11.83 11.05
C ASN A 182 0.17 -11.22 9.89
N GLU A 183 0.60 -10.08 9.38
CA GLU A 183 -0.08 -9.30 8.35
C GLU A 183 0.04 -9.93 6.96
N GLY A 184 -0.79 -9.47 6.03
CA GLY A 184 -0.66 -9.74 4.61
C GLY A 184 -0.80 -11.21 4.21
N ARG A 185 -1.60 -11.99 4.91
CA ARG A 185 -1.84 -13.41 4.58
C ARG A 185 -2.88 -13.52 3.47
N LEU A 186 -2.55 -14.28 2.44
CA LEU A 186 -3.46 -14.53 1.33
C LEU A 186 -4.59 -15.49 1.73
N GLU A 187 -5.82 -15.11 1.40
CA GLU A 187 -6.98 -15.98 1.39
C GLU A 187 -7.61 -15.97 -0.01
N GLU A 188 -7.94 -17.15 -0.51
CA GLU A 188 -8.59 -17.36 -1.80
C GLU A 188 -9.86 -18.19 -1.59
N VAL A 189 -11.02 -17.61 -1.94
CA VAL A 189 -12.32 -18.25 -1.73
C VAL A 189 -13.19 -18.12 -2.98
N PRO A 190 -13.99 -19.15 -3.32
CA PRO A 190 -15.01 -19.03 -4.36
C PRO A 190 -16.10 -18.06 -3.88
N LEU A 191 -16.67 -17.30 -4.81
CA LEU A 191 -17.84 -16.46 -4.54
C LEU A 191 -19.12 -17.28 -4.69
N GLU A 192 -19.80 -17.44 -3.56
CA GLU A 192 -21.08 -18.18 -3.47
C GLU A 192 -22.23 -17.18 -3.26
N ALA A 193 -23.48 -17.69 -3.29
CA ALA A 193 -24.67 -16.89 -3.03
C ALA A 193 -24.63 -16.23 -1.64
N GLY A 194 -25.13 -15.00 -1.55
CA GLY A 194 -25.10 -14.18 -0.34
C GLY A 194 -24.00 -13.12 -0.36
N MET A 195 -23.72 -12.55 0.80
CA MET A 195 -22.84 -11.39 0.92
C MET A 195 -21.50 -11.72 1.58
N LYS A 196 -20.39 -11.42 0.91
CA LYS A 196 -19.04 -11.32 1.51
C LYS A 196 -18.74 -9.85 1.81
N VAL A 197 -18.28 -9.57 3.04
CA VAL A 197 -17.88 -8.21 3.47
C VAL A 197 -16.47 -8.23 3.99
N ILE A 198 -15.63 -7.34 3.48
CA ILE A 198 -14.28 -7.04 3.96
C ILE A 198 -14.32 -5.61 4.47
N LYS A 199 -14.04 -5.38 5.75
CA LYS A 199 -14.15 -4.05 6.36
C LYS A 199 -13.20 -3.84 7.52
N ASN A 200 -12.91 -2.57 7.80
CA ASN A 200 -12.15 -2.15 8.96
C ASN A 200 -12.89 -1.02 9.70
N LYS A 201 -12.69 -0.94 11.02
CA LYS A 201 -13.22 0.08 11.93
C LYS A 201 -12.19 0.61 12.93
N ASP A 202 -10.91 0.29 12.76
CA ASP A 202 -9.86 0.63 13.73
C ASP A 202 -9.42 2.10 13.66
N GLY A 203 -9.85 2.82 12.64
CA GLY A 203 -9.55 4.24 12.41
C GLY A 203 -8.13 4.49 11.93
N VAL A 204 -7.12 4.00 12.64
CA VAL A 204 -5.69 4.21 12.34
C VAL A 204 -5.05 2.95 11.75
N ARG A 205 -5.08 1.83 12.49
CA ARG A 205 -4.45 0.56 12.07
C ARG A 205 -5.41 -0.28 11.22
N ASN A 206 -5.65 0.15 10.00
CA ASN A 206 -6.73 -0.37 9.16
C ASN A 206 -6.34 -1.55 8.25
N SER A 207 -5.09 -2.03 8.29
CA SER A 207 -4.61 -3.13 7.43
C SER A 207 -4.13 -4.38 8.19
N HIS A 208 -4.22 -4.43 9.52
CA HIS A 208 -3.83 -5.63 10.28
C HIS A 208 -4.75 -6.82 10.01
N THR A 209 -6.07 -6.60 10.05
CA THR A 209 -7.06 -7.68 9.98
C THR A 209 -7.54 -7.96 8.57
N ALA A 210 -7.59 -6.96 7.71
CA ALA A 210 -7.99 -7.05 6.32
C ALA A 210 -7.41 -5.88 5.53
N HIS A 211 -7.38 -5.99 4.21
CA HIS A 211 -6.89 -4.94 3.31
C HIS A 211 -8.01 -4.39 2.43
N ALA A 212 -7.84 -3.15 1.97
CA ALA A 212 -8.79 -2.46 1.09
C ALA A 212 -8.59 -2.80 -0.40
N GLU A 213 -7.85 -3.87 -0.68
CA GLU A 213 -7.49 -4.35 -2.00
C GLU A 213 -7.97 -5.80 -2.18
N VAL A 214 -8.50 -6.11 -3.37
CA VAL A 214 -9.00 -7.44 -3.74
C VAL A 214 -8.72 -7.76 -5.20
N MET A 215 -8.69 -9.07 -5.55
CA MET A 215 -8.65 -9.55 -6.92
C MET A 215 -9.75 -10.58 -7.16
N PHE A 216 -10.42 -10.49 -8.31
CA PHE A 216 -11.45 -11.44 -8.75
C PHE A 216 -10.89 -12.23 -9.93
N SER A 217 -10.65 -13.53 -9.73
CA SER A 217 -10.31 -14.47 -10.81
C SER A 217 -11.60 -14.96 -11.46
N LEU A 218 -11.73 -14.75 -12.78
CA LEU A 218 -12.97 -14.95 -13.52
C LEU A 218 -13.09 -16.35 -14.15
N ASP A 219 -12.02 -17.13 -14.13
CA ASP A 219 -11.88 -18.42 -14.81
C ASP A 219 -11.61 -19.58 -13.85
N GLY A 220 -12.19 -19.52 -12.65
CA GLY A 220 -12.02 -20.51 -11.60
C GLY A 220 -10.90 -20.16 -10.61
N LYS A 221 -10.35 -21.20 -9.98
CA LYS A 221 -9.32 -21.03 -8.95
C LYS A 221 -8.18 -20.14 -9.43
N PRO A 222 -7.73 -19.17 -8.61
CA PRO A 222 -6.68 -18.21 -8.98
C PRO A 222 -5.40 -18.88 -9.46
N ARG A 223 -4.79 -18.31 -10.50
CA ARG A 223 -3.50 -18.71 -11.05
C ARG A 223 -2.60 -17.48 -11.22
N GLU A 224 -1.30 -17.69 -10.99
CA GLU A 224 -0.37 -16.56 -10.91
C GLU A 224 -0.11 -15.89 -12.26
N ASN A 225 0.07 -16.67 -13.32
CA ASN A 225 0.55 -16.14 -14.60
C ASN A 225 -0.38 -16.44 -15.79
N GLU A 226 -1.63 -16.80 -15.52
CA GLU A 226 -2.65 -17.05 -16.56
C GLU A 226 -4.07 -16.89 -16.01
N GLY A 227 -5.04 -16.62 -16.90
CA GLY A 227 -6.44 -16.42 -16.56
C GLY A 227 -6.79 -14.93 -16.38
N ARG A 228 -8.11 -14.66 -16.48
CA ARG A 228 -8.65 -13.31 -16.41
C ARG A 228 -8.86 -12.88 -14.96
N VAL A 229 -8.35 -11.70 -14.62
CA VAL A 229 -8.41 -11.14 -13.26
C VAL A 229 -8.87 -9.69 -13.32
N ILE A 230 -9.79 -9.32 -12.43
CA ILE A 230 -10.11 -7.93 -12.12
C ILE A 230 -9.48 -7.61 -10.77
N GLY A 231 -8.58 -6.65 -10.71
CA GLY A 231 -8.02 -6.10 -9.48
C GLY A 231 -8.75 -4.82 -9.07
N ALA A 232 -8.95 -4.63 -7.78
CA ALA A 232 -9.55 -3.44 -7.20
C ALA A 232 -8.79 -3.00 -5.94
N ALA A 233 -8.49 -1.70 -5.83
CA ALA A 233 -7.81 -1.11 -4.67
C ALA A 233 -8.49 0.20 -4.29
N LEU A 234 -9.02 0.30 -3.07
CA LEU A 234 -9.60 1.54 -2.56
C LEU A 234 -8.49 2.44 -2.01
N CYS A 235 -8.34 3.63 -2.58
CA CYS A 235 -7.34 4.62 -2.19
C CYS A 235 -7.78 5.40 -0.94
N TYR A 236 -7.88 4.71 0.19
CA TYR A 236 -8.35 5.29 1.44
C TYR A 236 -7.61 4.72 2.65
N SER A 237 -7.11 5.59 3.51
CA SER A 237 -6.37 5.20 4.72
C SER A 237 -7.20 5.38 6.01
N GLY A 238 -8.53 5.45 5.90
CA GLY A 238 -9.48 5.43 7.01
C GLY A 238 -10.25 4.12 7.11
N ASN A 239 -11.39 4.14 7.78
CA ASN A 239 -12.29 2.98 7.85
C ASN A 239 -12.94 2.72 6.49
N TYR A 240 -12.76 1.53 5.96
CA TYR A 240 -13.27 1.14 4.64
C TYR A 240 -14.22 -0.06 4.72
N LYS A 241 -15.00 -0.23 3.64
CA LYS A 241 -15.91 -1.37 3.47
C LYS A 241 -15.99 -1.77 2.00
N LEU A 242 -15.68 -3.03 1.75
CA LEU A 242 -15.87 -3.71 0.47
C LEU A 242 -16.99 -4.72 0.65
N ARG A 243 -18.00 -4.68 -0.23
CA ARG A 243 -19.14 -5.60 -0.22
C ARG A 243 -19.24 -6.31 -1.55
N ILE A 244 -19.44 -7.61 -1.52
CA ILE A 244 -19.74 -8.43 -2.71
C ILE A 244 -21.04 -9.13 -2.42
N ASP A 245 -22.11 -8.76 -3.09
CA ASP A 245 -23.43 -9.36 -2.99
C ASP A 245 -23.68 -10.24 -4.22
N THR A 246 -23.90 -11.53 -4.02
CA THR A 246 -24.16 -12.50 -5.10
C THR A 246 -25.65 -12.83 -5.12
N ASP A 247 -26.36 -12.30 -6.12
CA ASP A 247 -27.80 -12.47 -6.30
C ASP A 247 -28.18 -13.70 -7.17
N GLU A 248 -29.47 -13.96 -7.32
CA GLU A 248 -30.00 -15.02 -8.19
C GLU A 248 -29.90 -14.67 -9.69
N SER A 249 -29.49 -13.45 -10.02
CA SER A 249 -29.46 -12.91 -11.40
C SER A 249 -28.14 -13.14 -12.12
N ASP A 250 -27.30 -14.04 -11.63
CA ASP A 250 -26.00 -14.39 -12.18
C ASP A 250 -24.96 -13.25 -12.20
N TYR A 251 -24.97 -12.42 -11.15
CA TYR A 251 -23.96 -11.37 -10.95
C TYR A 251 -23.48 -11.31 -9.50
N HIS A 252 -22.20 -10.95 -9.37
CA HIS A 252 -21.59 -10.52 -8.12
C HIS A 252 -21.52 -8.98 -8.14
N HIS A 253 -22.22 -8.33 -7.23
CA HIS A 253 -22.32 -6.87 -7.12
C HIS A 253 -21.23 -6.39 -6.15
N PHE A 254 -20.15 -5.83 -6.69
CA PHE A 254 -19.02 -5.32 -5.90
C PHE A 254 -19.20 -3.82 -5.62
N PHE A 255 -19.11 -3.45 -4.35
CA PHE A 255 -19.13 -2.07 -3.85
C PHE A 255 -17.90 -1.80 -3.01
N ALA A 256 -17.29 -0.63 -3.16
CA ALA A 256 -16.13 -0.21 -2.38
C ALA A 256 -16.27 1.25 -1.96
N GLY A 257 -15.92 1.56 -0.71
CA GLY A 257 -15.97 2.92 -0.21
C GLY A 257 -15.62 3.05 1.27
N ILE A 258 -15.86 4.23 1.81
CA ILE A 258 -15.75 4.49 3.25
C ILE A 258 -16.75 3.60 3.99
N ASN A 259 -16.35 3.10 5.16
CA ASN A 259 -17.24 2.32 6.02
C ASN A 259 -18.26 3.23 6.69
N GLU A 260 -19.50 3.10 6.30
CA GLU A 260 -20.64 3.87 6.80
C GLU A 260 -21.21 3.34 8.13
N ASP A 261 -20.73 2.18 8.62
CA ASP A 261 -21.22 1.59 9.87
C ASP A 261 -20.95 2.54 11.07
N ASN A 262 -21.98 3.14 11.63
CA ASN A 262 -21.93 4.18 12.67
C ASN A 262 -21.18 5.46 12.24
N SER A 263 -21.16 5.74 10.95
CA SER A 263 -20.43 6.85 10.35
C SER A 263 -21.26 7.57 9.27
N THR A 264 -22.55 7.76 9.52
CA THR A 264 -23.43 8.55 8.63
C THR A 264 -22.89 9.98 8.50
N TYR A 265 -23.06 10.59 7.33
CA TYR A 265 -22.55 11.92 7.04
C TYR A 265 -23.67 12.94 6.87
N ASN A 266 -23.66 14.01 7.65
CA ASN A 266 -24.58 15.14 7.57
C ASN A 266 -24.06 16.15 6.55
N LEU A 267 -24.48 16.00 5.30
CA LEU A 267 -24.08 16.89 4.20
C LEU A 267 -24.84 18.22 4.29
N LYS A 268 -24.13 19.33 4.39
CA LYS A 268 -24.71 20.68 4.48
C LYS A 268 -25.04 21.22 3.08
N ASN A 269 -25.97 22.15 3.01
CA ASN A 269 -26.31 22.84 1.75
C ASN A 269 -25.04 23.46 1.12
N GLY A 270 -24.80 23.13 -0.15
CA GLY A 270 -23.66 23.61 -0.92
C GLY A 270 -22.31 22.94 -0.59
N GLU A 271 -22.25 22.08 0.42
CA GLU A 271 -21.08 21.27 0.68
C GLU A 271 -20.92 20.16 -0.39
N ILE A 272 -19.67 19.80 -0.68
CA ILE A 272 -19.35 18.69 -1.57
C ILE A 272 -18.71 17.58 -0.74
N PHE A 273 -19.36 16.42 -0.71
CA PHE A 273 -18.79 15.19 -0.17
C PHE A 273 -18.13 14.42 -1.30
N ARG A 274 -16.80 14.28 -1.24
CA ARG A 274 -16.01 13.48 -2.17
C ARG A 274 -15.69 12.12 -1.57
N THR A 275 -15.98 11.04 -2.31
CA THR A 275 -15.57 9.69 -1.96
C THR A 275 -14.10 9.45 -2.36
N PRO A 276 -13.37 8.52 -1.70
CA PRO A 276 -12.04 8.11 -2.13
C PRO A 276 -12.07 7.44 -3.50
N GLU A 277 -10.96 7.43 -4.21
CA GLU A 277 -10.82 6.75 -5.48
C GLU A 277 -10.81 5.22 -5.28
N LEU A 278 -11.52 4.50 -6.14
CA LEU A 278 -11.38 3.07 -6.36
C LEU A 278 -10.57 2.87 -7.65
N ALA A 279 -9.38 2.29 -7.53
CA ALA A 279 -8.57 1.92 -8.69
C ALA A 279 -8.98 0.52 -9.16
N LEU A 280 -9.30 0.38 -10.45
CA LEU A 280 -9.62 -0.88 -11.11
C LEU A 280 -8.58 -1.22 -12.18
N THR A 281 -8.25 -2.49 -12.30
CA THR A 281 -7.44 -3.03 -13.39
C THR A 281 -8.01 -4.35 -13.89
N TYR A 282 -7.75 -4.66 -15.16
CA TYR A 282 -8.03 -5.95 -15.77
C TYR A 282 -6.75 -6.55 -16.33
N SER A 283 -6.59 -7.87 -16.22
CA SER A 283 -5.48 -8.60 -16.81
C SER A 283 -5.94 -9.99 -17.24
N ASP A 284 -5.41 -10.50 -18.34
CA ASP A 284 -5.54 -11.89 -18.79
C ASP A 284 -4.27 -12.72 -18.50
N GLU A 285 -3.28 -12.09 -17.84
CA GLU A 285 -2.02 -12.70 -17.41
C GLU A 285 -2.05 -13.11 -15.92
N GLY A 286 -3.20 -13.50 -15.39
CA GLY A 286 -3.37 -13.96 -14.03
C GLY A 286 -3.18 -12.90 -12.95
N LEU A 287 -3.00 -13.36 -11.71
CA LEU A 287 -2.82 -12.48 -10.54
C LEU A 287 -1.54 -11.64 -10.65
N SER A 288 -0.44 -12.21 -11.17
CA SER A 288 0.81 -11.48 -11.37
C SER A 288 0.68 -10.37 -12.43
N GLY A 289 -0.16 -10.56 -13.45
CA GLY A 289 -0.49 -9.51 -14.44
C GLY A 289 -1.20 -8.33 -13.79
N SER A 290 -2.24 -8.59 -13.00
CA SER A 290 -2.93 -7.56 -12.21
C SER A 290 -1.95 -6.85 -11.24
N SER A 291 -1.05 -7.59 -10.58
CA SER A 291 -0.03 -7.01 -9.71
C SER A 291 0.91 -6.08 -10.46
N ARG A 292 1.39 -6.45 -11.64
CA ARG A 292 2.26 -5.59 -12.46
C ARG A 292 1.59 -4.27 -12.84
N ASN A 293 0.30 -4.29 -13.18
CA ASN A 293 -0.46 -3.08 -13.45
C ASN A 293 -0.52 -2.16 -12.23
N PHE A 294 -0.87 -2.69 -11.05
CA PHE A 294 -0.85 -1.92 -9.80
C PHE A 294 0.55 -1.40 -9.46
N HIS A 295 1.60 -2.21 -9.62
CA HIS A 295 2.97 -1.82 -9.27
C HIS A 295 3.49 -0.69 -10.15
N ARG A 296 3.26 -0.75 -11.47
CA ARG A 296 3.64 0.30 -12.42
C ARG A 296 2.91 1.60 -12.10
N TRP A 297 1.57 1.52 -11.93
CA TRP A 297 0.75 2.66 -11.56
C TRP A 297 1.15 3.26 -10.21
N ALA A 298 1.39 2.42 -9.19
CA ALA A 298 1.88 2.89 -7.88
C ALA A 298 3.17 3.70 -8.03
N ARG A 299 4.16 3.18 -8.75
CA ARG A 299 5.45 3.87 -8.92
C ARG A 299 5.33 5.18 -9.69
N LEU A 300 4.52 5.22 -10.73
CA LEU A 300 4.43 6.38 -11.63
C LEU A 300 3.48 7.46 -11.12
N HIS A 301 2.38 7.09 -10.45
CA HIS A 301 1.26 7.99 -10.19
C HIS A 301 0.81 8.11 -8.73
N LYS A 302 1.17 7.18 -7.84
CA LYS A 302 0.67 7.21 -6.45
C LYS A 302 1.76 7.33 -5.41
N LEU A 303 2.81 6.54 -5.50
CA LEU A 303 3.85 6.46 -4.47
C LEU A 303 4.69 7.74 -4.45
N ALA A 304 4.79 8.39 -3.31
CA ALA A 304 5.72 9.51 -3.13
C ALA A 304 7.15 9.09 -3.54
N ASN A 305 7.78 9.87 -4.41
CA ASN A 305 9.10 9.55 -4.97
C ASN A 305 9.21 8.11 -5.54
N GLY A 306 8.16 7.60 -6.19
CA GLY A 306 8.05 6.21 -6.66
C GLY A 306 9.09 5.79 -7.70
N THR A 307 9.79 6.74 -8.32
CA THR A 307 10.88 6.53 -9.28
C THR A 307 12.28 6.72 -8.68
N LYS A 308 12.38 6.99 -7.36
CA LYS A 308 13.65 7.26 -6.68
C LYS A 308 14.08 6.04 -5.87
N LEU A 309 15.24 5.48 -6.18
CA LEU A 309 15.79 4.31 -5.47
C LEU A 309 15.86 4.56 -3.95
N ARG A 310 15.45 3.56 -3.18
CA ARG A 310 15.54 3.57 -1.72
C ARG A 310 16.93 3.18 -1.24
N LYS A 311 17.37 3.81 -0.16
CA LYS A 311 18.66 3.58 0.48
C LYS A 311 18.63 2.30 1.32
N ILE A 312 19.79 1.64 1.44
CA ILE A 312 19.99 0.51 2.35
C ILE A 312 20.21 1.08 3.75
N LEU A 313 19.32 0.74 4.68
CA LEU A 313 19.35 1.32 6.02
C LEU A 313 19.69 0.31 7.12
N LEU A 314 20.12 0.84 8.26
CA LEU A 314 20.09 0.18 9.56
C LEU A 314 19.12 0.94 10.47
N ASN A 315 18.13 0.24 11.01
CA ASN A 315 17.23 0.75 12.06
C ASN A 315 17.71 0.28 13.43
N SER A 316 17.66 1.14 14.44
CA SER A 316 18.17 0.84 15.78
C SER A 316 17.22 0.03 16.65
N TRP A 317 15.92 -0.15 16.26
CA TRP A 317 14.90 -0.70 17.15
C TRP A 317 15.26 -2.08 17.72
N GLU A 318 15.30 -3.12 16.91
CA GLU A 318 15.66 -4.46 17.42
C GLU A 318 17.13 -4.58 17.89
N GLY A 319 17.97 -3.60 17.54
CA GLY A 319 19.35 -3.55 18.04
C GLY A 319 19.46 -3.13 19.51
N VAL A 320 18.71 -2.09 19.91
CA VAL A 320 18.86 -1.48 21.24
C VAL A 320 17.55 -1.15 21.94
N TYR A 321 16.42 -1.21 21.26
CA TYR A 321 15.11 -0.75 21.78
C TYR A 321 15.21 0.66 22.40
N PHE A 322 14.63 0.89 23.56
CA PHE A 322 14.68 2.17 24.29
C PHE A 322 16.07 2.53 24.88
N LYS A 323 17.09 1.67 24.72
CA LYS A 323 18.45 1.89 25.29
C LYS A 323 19.31 2.79 24.41
N ILE A 324 18.69 3.77 23.75
CA ILE A 324 19.38 4.77 22.96
C ILE A 324 20.36 5.56 23.83
N ASN A 325 21.59 5.71 23.33
CA ASN A 325 22.63 6.59 23.85
C ASN A 325 23.55 7.05 22.71
N GLU A 326 24.21 8.19 22.89
CA GLU A 326 24.99 8.83 21.83
C GLU A 326 26.12 7.94 21.28
N ASP A 327 26.90 7.30 22.17
CA ASP A 327 28.01 6.44 21.75
C ASP A 327 27.52 5.22 20.95
N GLY A 328 26.43 4.58 21.40
CA GLY A 328 25.82 3.45 20.71
C GLY A 328 25.29 3.83 19.33
N MET A 329 24.60 4.98 19.20
CA MET A 329 24.14 5.47 17.90
C MET A 329 25.30 5.80 16.96
N ASN A 330 26.36 6.43 17.49
CA ASN A 330 27.57 6.74 16.73
C ASN A 330 28.27 5.46 16.23
N GLN A 331 28.34 4.43 17.07
CA GLN A 331 28.92 3.14 16.68
C GLN A 331 28.09 2.43 15.61
N MET A 332 26.75 2.39 15.75
CA MET A 332 25.88 1.76 14.75
C MET A 332 25.99 2.47 13.39
N MET A 333 26.17 3.80 13.35
CA MET A 333 26.43 4.55 12.11
C MET A 333 27.76 4.14 11.47
N ALA A 334 28.81 4.01 12.25
CA ALA A 334 30.13 3.57 11.77
C ALA A 334 30.08 2.12 11.25
N ASP A 335 29.37 1.23 11.97
CA ASP A 335 29.25 -0.18 11.60
C ASP A 335 28.52 -0.34 10.26
N ILE A 336 27.36 0.29 10.08
CA ILE A 336 26.60 0.18 8.81
C ILE A 336 27.37 0.82 7.64
N ALA A 337 28.06 1.93 7.88
CA ALA A 337 28.92 2.56 6.87
C ALA A 337 30.03 1.62 6.41
N SER A 338 30.69 0.91 7.33
CA SER A 338 31.77 -0.05 7.03
C SER A 338 31.33 -1.21 6.14
N MET A 339 30.04 -1.58 6.21
CA MET A 339 29.43 -2.61 5.38
C MET A 339 28.87 -2.08 4.06
N GLY A 340 28.92 -0.76 3.85
CA GLY A 340 28.42 -0.13 2.63
C GLY A 340 26.93 0.23 2.66
N GLY A 341 26.30 0.23 3.84
CA GLY A 341 24.95 0.80 4.00
C GLY A 341 24.94 2.32 3.79
N GLU A 342 23.76 2.90 3.65
CA GLU A 342 23.62 4.26 3.14
C GLU A 342 22.86 5.19 4.10
N LEU A 343 22.12 4.61 5.06
CA LEU A 343 21.23 5.34 5.97
C LEU A 343 21.21 4.67 7.34
N PHE A 344 21.23 5.48 8.39
CA PHE A 344 20.96 5.04 9.76
C PHE A 344 19.67 5.70 10.26
N VAL A 345 18.78 4.92 10.89
CA VAL A 345 17.53 5.40 11.46
C VAL A 345 17.51 5.18 12.96
N MET A 346 17.51 6.28 13.72
CA MET A 346 17.28 6.26 15.15
C MET A 346 15.80 6.09 15.44
N ASP A 347 15.43 4.96 16.07
CA ASP A 347 14.05 4.60 16.38
C ASP A 347 13.57 5.21 17.71
N ASP A 348 12.46 4.71 18.27
CA ASP A 348 11.83 5.20 19.51
C ASP A 348 12.78 5.23 20.71
N GLY A 349 12.66 6.27 21.54
CA GLY A 349 13.41 6.38 22.78
C GLY A 349 14.36 7.57 22.91
N TRP A 350 14.43 8.47 21.92
CA TRP A 350 15.40 9.60 21.89
C TRP A 350 14.91 10.87 22.60
N PHE A 351 13.64 10.96 23.01
CA PHE A 351 12.97 12.17 23.47
C PHE A 351 12.45 12.06 24.90
N GLY A 352 11.94 13.17 25.44
CA GLY A 352 11.32 13.31 26.75
C GLY A 352 12.27 13.90 27.80
N ASP A 353 12.03 15.16 28.19
CA ASP A 353 12.81 15.86 29.23
C ASP A 353 12.21 15.64 30.62
N LYS A 354 10.98 16.13 30.85
CA LYS A 354 10.29 15.99 32.14
C LYS A 354 9.97 14.52 32.45
N TYR A 355 9.51 13.78 31.47
CA TYR A 355 9.17 12.37 31.55
C TYR A 355 10.05 11.58 30.58
N PRO A 356 11.23 11.08 30.94
CA PRO A 356 12.13 10.40 30.01
C PRO A 356 11.50 9.17 29.33
N ARG A 357 11.64 9.05 28.02
CA ARG A 357 11.18 7.91 27.20
C ARG A 357 12.07 6.69 27.41
N ARG A 358 11.82 5.93 28.48
CA ARG A 358 12.56 4.69 28.80
C ARG A 358 11.80 3.43 28.43
N THR A 359 10.51 3.58 28.26
CA THR A 359 9.57 2.56 27.80
C THR A 359 8.47 3.28 27.01
N ASP A 360 7.53 2.54 26.45
CA ASP A 360 6.36 3.08 25.74
C ASP A 360 5.31 3.76 26.63
N LYS A 361 5.57 3.90 27.93
CA LYS A 361 4.57 4.38 28.91
C LYS A 361 4.59 5.87 29.19
N THR A 362 5.61 6.59 28.72
CA THR A 362 5.80 8.02 29.03
C THR A 362 6.23 8.82 27.81
N SER A 363 6.04 10.14 27.86
CA SER A 363 6.59 11.17 26.95
C SER A 363 6.08 11.18 25.53
N LEU A 364 5.28 10.23 25.08
CA LEU A 364 4.73 10.32 23.73
C LEU A 364 3.89 11.60 23.62
N GLY A 365 4.26 12.46 22.65
CA GLY A 365 3.76 13.85 22.55
C GLY A 365 4.80 14.92 22.86
N ASP A 366 5.85 14.59 23.62
CA ASP A 366 6.89 15.53 24.09
C ASP A 366 8.17 15.37 23.25
N TRP A 367 8.21 16.02 22.10
CA TRP A 367 9.26 15.83 21.08
C TRP A 367 10.53 16.66 21.38
N VAL A 368 11.00 16.60 22.63
CA VAL A 368 12.22 17.27 23.12
C VAL A 368 13.30 16.23 23.33
N VAL A 369 14.50 16.48 22.82
CA VAL A 369 15.66 15.55 22.92
C VAL A 369 16.01 15.28 24.39
N ASP A 370 16.12 14.00 24.78
CA ASP A 370 16.67 13.60 26.08
C ASP A 370 18.20 13.84 26.07
N ARG A 371 18.64 14.96 26.66
CA ARG A 371 20.05 15.34 26.72
C ARG A 371 20.92 14.45 27.63
N LYS A 372 20.30 13.59 28.43
CA LYS A 372 21.04 12.56 29.20
C LYS A 372 21.44 11.39 28.31
N LYS A 373 20.59 11.05 27.34
CA LYS A 373 20.90 10.01 26.33
C LYS A 373 21.76 10.54 25.19
N LEU A 374 21.49 11.75 24.75
CA LEU A 374 22.13 12.40 23.60
C LEU A 374 22.69 13.78 24.02
N PRO A 375 23.83 13.83 24.73
CA PRO A 375 24.42 15.10 25.21
C PRO A 375 24.62 16.14 24.10
N SER A 376 25.11 15.72 22.93
CA SER A 376 25.30 16.58 21.75
C SER A 376 24.01 16.80 20.95
N GLY A 377 22.92 16.12 21.30
CA GLY A 377 21.63 16.18 20.63
C GLY A 377 21.64 15.62 19.22
N ILE A 378 20.58 15.88 18.46
CA ILE A 378 20.44 15.41 17.07
C ILE A 378 21.56 16.00 16.19
N GLY A 379 21.99 17.24 16.42
CA GLY A 379 23.08 17.87 15.66
C GLY A 379 24.40 17.11 15.73
N GLY A 380 24.76 16.58 16.91
CA GLY A 380 25.96 15.75 17.08
C GLY A 380 25.86 14.43 16.30
N LEU A 381 24.70 13.79 16.29
CA LEU A 381 24.46 12.57 15.50
C LEU A 381 24.53 12.83 13.99
N LEU A 382 23.98 13.96 13.52
CA LEU A 382 24.06 14.37 12.11
C LEU A 382 25.53 14.64 11.67
N GLU A 383 26.33 15.26 12.53
CA GLU A 383 27.74 15.46 12.26
C GLU A 383 28.48 14.12 12.15
N ASN A 384 28.16 13.16 13.03
CA ASN A 384 28.75 11.82 12.97
C ASN A 384 28.28 11.03 11.74
N ALA A 385 27.01 11.10 11.38
CA ALA A 385 26.48 10.53 10.14
C ALA A 385 27.25 11.02 8.92
N ARG A 386 27.46 12.34 8.83
CA ARG A 386 28.23 12.97 7.74
C ARG A 386 29.70 12.50 7.72
N LYS A 387 30.36 12.37 8.89
CA LYS A 387 31.73 11.85 9.00
C LYS A 387 31.85 10.43 8.47
N ASN A 388 30.84 9.60 8.70
CA ASN A 388 30.79 8.22 8.24
C ASN A 388 30.23 8.07 6.80
N GLY A 389 29.77 9.15 6.16
CA GLY A 389 29.24 9.11 4.79
C GLY A 389 27.87 8.44 4.68
N VAL A 390 27.09 8.34 5.78
CA VAL A 390 25.74 7.82 5.81
C VAL A 390 24.72 8.95 6.03
N LYS A 391 23.49 8.75 5.56
CA LYS A 391 22.35 9.61 5.87
C LYS A 391 21.78 9.27 7.25
N PHE A 392 20.99 10.20 7.79
CA PHE A 392 20.36 10.04 9.09
C PHE A 392 18.83 10.12 8.98
N GLY A 393 18.14 9.26 9.71
CA GLY A 393 16.70 9.23 9.86
C GLY A 393 16.28 9.18 11.32
N ILE A 394 15.02 9.55 11.56
CA ILE A 394 14.45 9.64 12.90
C ILE A 394 13.02 9.08 12.94
N TRP A 395 12.66 8.45 14.06
CA TRP A 395 11.31 7.94 14.34
C TRP A 395 10.46 8.99 15.04
N ILE A 396 9.19 9.04 14.67
CA ILE A 396 8.13 9.79 15.37
C ILE A 396 6.83 9.00 15.39
N GLU A 397 5.98 9.23 16.41
CA GLU A 397 4.60 8.73 16.53
C GLU A 397 3.68 9.91 16.89
N PRO A 398 3.38 10.80 15.94
CA PRO A 398 2.82 12.11 16.26
C PRO A 398 1.30 12.14 16.44
N GLU A 399 0.59 11.05 16.12
CA GLU A 399 -0.87 10.95 16.22
C GLU A 399 -1.34 10.48 17.63
N MET A 400 -0.41 10.09 18.49
CA MET A 400 -0.67 9.56 19.83
C MET A 400 0.03 10.36 20.92
N ALA A 401 -0.47 10.22 22.14
CA ALA A 401 0.17 10.75 23.34
C ALA A 401 0.10 9.77 24.50
N ASN A 402 1.06 9.85 25.43
CA ASN A 402 0.91 9.19 26.73
C ASN A 402 0.15 10.10 27.68
N THR A 403 -0.63 9.53 28.60
CA THR A 403 -1.23 10.27 29.71
C THR A 403 -0.17 10.82 30.67
N THR A 404 1.03 10.24 30.70
CA THR A 404 2.21 10.77 31.36
C THR A 404 3.09 11.48 30.33
N SER A 405 2.67 12.68 29.91
CA SER A 405 3.38 13.59 29.03
C SER A 405 3.03 15.05 29.33
N GLU A 406 3.90 15.98 29.00
CA GLU A 406 3.61 17.41 29.10
C GLU A 406 2.51 17.85 28.13
N LEU A 407 2.42 17.19 26.95
CA LEU A 407 1.34 17.43 26.00
C LEU A 407 -0.03 17.16 26.62
N TYR A 408 -0.20 16.00 27.27
CA TYR A 408 -1.47 15.64 27.91
C TYR A 408 -1.82 16.55 29.10
N GLU A 409 -0.80 16.98 29.88
CA GLU A 409 -1.01 17.94 30.97
C GLU A 409 -1.52 19.29 30.46
N LYS A 410 -0.98 19.77 29.32
CA LYS A 410 -1.32 21.08 28.75
C LYS A 410 -2.61 21.05 27.93
N HIS A 411 -2.88 19.96 27.25
CA HIS A 411 -3.95 19.81 26.26
C HIS A 411 -4.74 18.50 26.41
N PRO A 412 -5.38 18.24 27.57
CA PRO A 412 -6.22 17.05 27.75
C PRO A 412 -7.48 17.09 26.88
N ASP A 413 -7.80 18.25 26.30
CA ASP A 413 -8.89 18.49 25.35
C ASP A 413 -8.55 18.10 23.89
N TRP A 414 -7.29 17.79 23.58
CA TRP A 414 -6.85 17.44 22.24
C TRP A 414 -6.96 15.94 21.90
N ILE A 415 -7.48 15.14 22.81
CA ILE A 415 -7.63 13.69 22.60
C ILE A 415 -9.03 13.32 22.13
N LEU A 416 -9.13 12.24 21.39
CA LEU A 416 -10.41 11.61 21.09
C LEU A 416 -11.02 11.08 22.38
N LYS A 417 -12.23 11.51 22.70
CA LYS A 417 -12.98 11.09 23.87
C LYS A 417 -14.47 11.05 23.56
N ALA A 418 -15.11 9.95 23.88
CA ALA A 418 -16.57 9.85 23.74
C ALA A 418 -17.26 10.74 24.79
N PRO A 419 -18.24 11.57 24.40
CA PRO A 419 -18.99 12.41 25.33
C PRO A 419 -19.61 11.59 26.47
N ASN A 420 -19.50 12.08 27.70
CA ASN A 420 -20.10 11.47 28.91
C ASN A 420 -19.67 10.00 29.16
N ARG A 421 -18.47 9.62 28.70
CA ARG A 421 -17.88 8.29 28.94
C ARG A 421 -16.51 8.40 29.57
N GLU A 422 -16.12 7.35 30.31
CA GLU A 422 -14.75 7.22 30.79
C GLU A 422 -13.78 7.05 29.64
N LEU A 423 -12.57 7.59 29.81
CA LEU A 423 -11.51 7.49 28.83
C LEU A 423 -10.95 6.07 28.81
N VAL A 424 -10.97 5.44 27.64
CA VAL A 424 -10.33 4.15 27.41
C VAL A 424 -8.87 4.37 26.98
N LEU A 425 -7.94 3.77 27.71
CA LEU A 425 -6.50 3.87 27.46
C LEU A 425 -5.99 2.63 26.74
N GLY A 426 -5.19 2.82 25.71
CA GLY A 426 -4.50 1.76 24.98
C GLY A 426 -3.09 1.48 25.50
N ARG A 427 -2.39 0.52 24.87
CA ARG A 427 -0.99 0.18 25.15
C ARG A 427 -0.69 0.02 26.64
N GLY A 428 -1.39 -0.91 27.28
CA GLY A 428 -1.21 -1.18 28.72
C GLY A 428 -1.72 -0.08 29.65
N GLY A 429 -2.69 0.72 29.19
CA GLY A 429 -3.34 1.75 30.00
C GLY A 429 -2.59 3.08 30.05
N THR A 430 -1.83 3.42 29.03
CA THR A 430 -0.97 4.62 29.04
C THR A 430 -1.10 5.54 27.83
N GLN A 431 -1.72 5.10 26.73
CA GLN A 431 -1.78 5.86 25.49
C GLN A 431 -3.20 6.29 25.10
N VAL A 432 -3.27 7.43 24.43
CA VAL A 432 -4.46 8.05 23.83
C VAL A 432 -4.18 8.48 22.41
N VAL A 433 -5.24 8.61 21.59
CA VAL A 433 -5.18 9.11 20.21
C VAL A 433 -5.55 10.58 20.19
N LEU A 434 -4.79 11.42 19.49
CA LEU A 434 -5.06 12.83 19.30
C LEU A 434 -6.24 13.04 18.35
N ASP A 435 -7.02 14.09 18.55
CA ASP A 435 -8.19 14.42 17.71
C ASP A 435 -7.77 15.20 16.45
N LEU A 436 -7.50 14.50 15.37
CA LEU A 436 -7.07 15.10 14.11
C LEU A 436 -8.20 15.88 13.39
N ALA A 437 -9.45 15.79 13.84
CA ALA A 437 -10.50 16.67 13.37
C ALA A 437 -10.24 18.14 13.79
N ASN A 438 -9.47 18.34 14.88
CA ASN A 438 -9.15 19.65 15.43
C ASN A 438 -7.97 20.29 14.68
N PRO A 439 -8.14 21.46 14.01
CA PRO A 439 -7.06 22.17 13.31
C PRO A 439 -5.85 22.51 14.19
N LYS A 440 -6.05 22.76 15.50
CA LYS A 440 -4.94 23.02 16.42
C LYS A 440 -4.04 21.80 16.60
N VAL A 441 -4.64 20.60 16.61
CA VAL A 441 -3.91 19.34 16.66
C VAL A 441 -3.17 19.10 15.34
N GLN A 442 -3.81 19.41 14.19
CA GLN A 442 -3.16 19.35 12.89
C GLN A 442 -1.94 20.28 12.83
N ASP A 443 -2.05 21.51 13.35
CA ASP A 443 -0.93 22.47 13.42
C ASP A 443 0.19 21.97 14.32
N PHE A 444 -0.15 21.36 15.46
CA PHE A 444 0.82 20.75 16.37
C PHE A 444 1.60 19.63 15.70
N ILE A 445 0.91 18.67 15.05
CA ILE A 445 1.56 17.54 14.38
C ILE A 445 2.42 18.00 13.20
N PHE A 446 1.92 18.92 12.39
CA PHE A 446 2.72 19.54 11.34
C PHE A 446 3.97 20.23 11.93
N GLY A 447 3.82 20.94 13.05
CA GLY A 447 4.89 21.62 13.77
C GLY A 447 6.00 20.68 14.27
N ILE A 448 5.69 19.43 14.61
CA ILE A 448 6.70 18.42 14.99
C ILE A 448 7.67 18.21 13.83
N VAL A 449 7.15 17.88 12.65
CA VAL A 449 7.96 17.65 11.45
C VAL A 449 8.65 18.93 11.01
N ASP A 450 7.93 20.04 11.02
CA ASP A 450 8.46 21.35 10.62
C ASP A 450 9.65 21.78 11.48
N ASN A 451 9.55 21.60 12.80
CA ASN A 451 10.65 21.90 13.73
C ASN A 451 11.86 20.98 13.51
N LEU A 452 11.64 19.68 13.30
CA LEU A 452 12.73 18.74 13.01
C LEU A 452 13.45 19.13 11.71
N MET A 453 12.71 19.34 10.64
CA MET A 453 13.29 19.63 9.33
C MET A 453 13.92 21.03 9.23
N THR A 454 13.39 22.03 9.97
CA THR A 454 13.93 23.38 9.99
C THR A 454 15.22 23.45 10.81
N ASN A 455 15.25 22.82 11.99
CA ASN A 455 16.42 22.82 12.86
C ASN A 455 17.51 21.84 12.42
N TYR A 456 17.12 20.77 11.70
CA TYR A 456 17.99 19.68 11.26
C TYR A 456 17.72 19.31 9.80
N PRO A 457 18.05 20.19 8.84
CA PRO A 457 17.72 19.99 7.42
C PRO A 457 18.48 18.82 6.77
N GLU A 458 19.44 18.23 7.45
CA GLU A 458 20.18 17.05 7.01
C GLU A 458 19.44 15.72 7.31
N ILE A 459 18.31 15.76 8.02
CA ILE A 459 17.44 14.59 8.20
C ILE A 459 16.91 14.19 6.83
N ASP A 460 17.21 12.96 6.42
CA ASP A 460 16.88 12.40 5.08
C ASP A 460 15.66 11.47 5.14
N TYR A 461 15.29 11.03 6.35
CA TYR A 461 14.30 9.99 6.53
C TYR A 461 13.51 10.16 7.84
N ILE A 462 12.20 9.94 7.77
CA ILE A 462 11.31 9.91 8.93
C ILE A 462 10.57 8.58 8.94
N LYS A 463 10.67 7.81 10.02
CA LYS A 463 9.77 6.69 10.31
C LYS A 463 8.60 7.23 11.12
N TRP A 464 7.42 7.28 10.48
CA TRP A 464 6.17 7.73 11.09
C TRP A 464 5.37 6.54 11.57
N ASP A 465 5.24 6.39 12.87
CA ASP A 465 4.51 5.30 13.49
C ASP A 465 3.13 5.75 14.00
N ALA A 466 2.24 4.77 14.25
CA ALA A 466 0.89 4.99 14.78
C ALA A 466 0.40 3.70 15.45
N ASN A 467 0.77 3.52 16.72
CA ASN A 467 0.69 2.22 17.39
C ASN A 467 -0.66 1.93 18.07
N MET A 468 -1.67 2.76 17.87
CA MET A 468 -2.95 2.60 18.54
C MET A 468 -4.13 2.73 17.57
N SER A 469 -5.15 1.90 17.72
CA SER A 469 -6.46 2.08 17.08
C SER A 469 -7.28 3.10 17.84
N ILE A 470 -8.30 3.70 17.20
CA ILE A 470 -9.25 4.60 17.87
C ILE A 470 -10.16 3.77 18.78
N MET A 471 -10.00 3.96 20.08
CA MET A 471 -10.78 3.26 21.10
C MET A 471 -11.87 4.16 21.73
N ASN A 472 -11.76 5.47 21.57
CA ASN A 472 -12.71 6.45 22.06
C ASN A 472 -13.45 7.09 20.90
N HIS A 473 -14.73 6.75 20.75
CA HIS A 473 -15.54 7.13 19.58
C HIS A 473 -16.23 8.48 19.83
N GLY A 474 -15.47 9.56 19.79
CA GLY A 474 -15.97 10.92 19.92
C GLY A 474 -14.87 11.95 19.81
N SER A 475 -15.24 13.17 19.44
CA SER A 475 -14.37 14.32 19.27
C SER A 475 -14.85 15.47 20.14
N ASN A 476 -13.93 16.08 20.90
CA ASN A 476 -14.24 17.32 21.64
C ASN A 476 -14.35 18.55 20.71
N TYR A 477 -13.94 18.44 19.46
CA TYR A 477 -13.96 19.51 18.47
C TYR A 477 -15.24 19.51 17.64
N LEU A 478 -15.75 18.32 17.26
CA LEU A 478 -16.95 18.19 16.44
C LEU A 478 -18.21 18.54 17.24
N SER A 479 -19.20 19.13 16.55
CA SER A 479 -20.53 19.37 17.16
C SER A 479 -21.23 18.05 17.49
N ASP A 480 -22.22 18.11 18.39
CA ASP A 480 -23.02 16.92 18.78
C ASP A 480 -23.66 16.24 17.56
N ASN A 481 -24.11 17.03 16.58
CA ASN A 481 -24.73 16.52 15.35
C ASN A 481 -23.71 15.87 14.40
N ASP A 482 -22.43 16.22 14.50
CA ASP A 482 -21.39 15.78 13.58
C ASP A 482 -20.50 14.67 14.20
N GLN A 483 -20.83 14.14 15.39
CA GLN A 483 -20.05 13.06 16.04
C GLN A 483 -19.97 11.80 15.17
N SER A 484 -20.97 11.50 14.35
CA SER A 484 -20.92 10.39 13.37
C SER A 484 -19.87 10.59 12.26
N HIS A 485 -19.37 11.83 12.07
CA HIS A 485 -18.31 12.14 11.11
C HIS A 485 -16.90 11.83 11.62
N MET A 486 -16.73 11.51 12.91
CA MET A 486 -15.43 11.50 13.58
C MET A 486 -14.34 10.75 12.79
N TYR A 487 -14.61 9.55 12.29
CA TYR A 487 -13.61 8.80 11.52
C TYR A 487 -13.25 9.46 10.20
N ILE A 488 -14.23 10.03 9.49
CA ILE A 488 -14.03 10.75 8.23
C ILE A 488 -13.25 12.05 8.50
N ALA A 489 -13.62 12.78 9.56
CA ALA A 489 -12.94 14.02 9.95
C ALA A 489 -11.49 13.76 10.42
N TYR A 490 -11.28 12.68 11.19
CA TYR A 490 -9.93 12.25 11.57
C TYR A 490 -9.03 11.99 10.35
N HIS A 491 -9.53 11.18 9.41
CA HIS A 491 -8.79 10.87 8.19
C HIS A 491 -8.52 12.12 7.34
N LYS A 492 -9.50 13.00 7.18
CA LYS A 492 -9.32 14.28 6.46
C LYS A 492 -8.27 15.18 7.13
N GLY A 493 -8.25 15.18 8.47
CA GLY A 493 -7.20 15.87 9.24
C GLY A 493 -5.82 15.28 8.99
N PHE A 494 -5.71 13.94 8.99
CA PHE A 494 -4.48 13.23 8.66
C PHE A 494 -3.98 13.57 7.25
N GLU A 495 -4.86 13.52 6.23
CA GLU A 495 -4.51 13.91 4.87
C GLU A 495 -4.04 15.35 4.79
N THR A 496 -4.71 16.28 5.47
CA THR A 496 -4.33 17.71 5.50
C THR A 496 -2.91 17.88 6.06
N ILE A 497 -2.56 17.18 7.15
CA ILE A 497 -1.23 17.21 7.72
C ILE A 497 -0.19 16.69 6.72
N CYS A 498 -0.46 15.52 6.11
CA CYS A 498 0.44 14.89 5.16
C CYS A 498 0.66 15.74 3.90
N GLN A 499 -0.40 16.35 3.37
CA GLN A 499 -0.33 17.29 2.23
C GLN A 499 0.55 18.51 2.55
N ARG A 500 0.39 19.10 3.73
CA ARG A 500 1.22 20.24 4.20
C ARG A 500 2.70 19.84 4.30
N ILE A 501 2.98 18.65 4.86
CA ILE A 501 4.36 18.14 4.98
C ILE A 501 4.96 17.94 3.58
N ARG A 502 4.26 17.27 2.68
CA ARG A 502 4.76 17.02 1.32
C ARG A 502 4.94 18.28 0.50
N ALA A 503 4.06 19.26 0.65
CA ALA A 503 4.19 20.54 -0.03
C ALA A 503 5.47 21.29 0.41
N LYS A 504 5.86 21.20 1.70
CA LYS A 504 7.03 21.88 2.24
C LYS A 504 8.33 21.08 2.14
N TYR A 505 8.23 19.75 2.31
CA TYR A 505 9.37 18.83 2.36
C TYR A 505 9.20 17.64 1.38
N PRO A 506 9.14 17.89 0.06
CA PRO A 506 8.88 16.86 -0.94
C PRO A 506 9.97 15.78 -1.01
N GLU A 507 11.21 16.12 -0.62
CA GLU A 507 12.39 15.26 -0.80
C GLU A 507 12.65 14.31 0.37
N VAL A 508 12.08 14.56 1.57
CA VAL A 508 12.28 13.69 2.74
C VAL A 508 11.60 12.35 2.50
N THR A 509 12.31 11.28 2.72
CA THR A 509 11.72 9.93 2.68
C THR A 509 10.90 9.69 3.94
N ILE A 510 9.63 9.33 3.80
CA ILE A 510 8.76 9.00 4.94
C ILE A 510 8.31 7.56 4.82
N GLN A 511 8.62 6.76 5.84
CA GLN A 511 8.13 5.39 5.99
C GLN A 511 6.89 5.38 6.88
N ALA A 512 5.83 4.73 6.43
CA ALA A 512 4.68 4.45 7.26
C ALA A 512 4.92 3.21 8.12
N CYS A 513 4.63 3.33 9.40
CA CYS A 513 4.50 2.25 10.36
C CYS A 513 3.20 2.44 11.15
N ALA A 514 2.55 1.35 11.54
CA ALA A 514 1.40 1.40 12.44
C ALA A 514 1.34 0.08 13.21
N SER A 515 2.24 -0.12 14.17
CA SER A 515 2.57 -1.42 14.74
C SER A 515 2.85 -2.43 13.61
N GLY A 516 3.90 -2.19 12.84
CA GLY A 516 4.14 -2.94 11.62
C GLY A 516 3.25 -2.52 10.46
N GLY A 517 2.63 -3.49 9.78
CA GLY A 517 1.81 -3.33 8.59
C GLY A 517 0.37 -2.88 8.83
N GLY A 518 0.08 -2.24 9.96
CA GLY A 518 -1.27 -1.79 10.29
C GLY A 518 -1.83 -0.68 9.40
N ARG A 519 -1.00 -0.03 8.58
CA ARG A 519 -1.41 1.03 7.66
C ARG A 519 -0.74 0.85 6.30
N VAL A 520 -1.11 -0.22 5.59
CA VAL A 520 -0.64 -0.55 4.24
C VAL A 520 -1.81 -0.48 3.28
N ASN A 521 -1.94 0.61 2.54
CA ASN A 521 -3.03 0.86 1.59
C ASN A 521 -2.66 1.95 0.58
N TYR A 522 -3.42 2.04 -0.51
CA TYR A 522 -3.21 3.01 -1.58
C TYR A 522 -3.54 4.46 -1.19
N GLY A 523 -4.38 4.70 -0.18
CA GLY A 523 -4.67 6.04 0.34
C GLY A 523 -3.47 6.71 1.01
N LEU A 524 -2.50 5.91 1.47
CA LEU A 524 -1.29 6.40 2.11
C LEU A 524 -0.17 6.77 1.13
N LEU A 525 -0.06 6.06 0.01
CA LEU A 525 1.07 6.14 -0.92
C LEU A 525 1.36 7.55 -1.46
N PRO A 526 0.38 8.47 -1.67
CA PRO A 526 0.68 9.84 -2.09
C PRO A 526 1.54 10.62 -1.09
N TYR A 527 1.55 10.19 0.17
CA TYR A 527 2.21 10.89 1.26
C TYR A 527 3.44 10.17 1.82
N PHE A 528 3.57 8.86 1.56
CA PHE A 528 4.64 8.02 2.09
C PHE A 528 5.41 7.34 0.97
N ASP A 529 6.72 7.23 1.15
CA ASP A 529 7.64 6.64 0.17
C ASP A 529 7.68 5.12 0.25
N GLU A 530 7.38 4.59 1.43
CA GLU A 530 7.41 3.16 1.74
C GLU A 530 6.66 2.87 3.03
N PHE A 531 6.45 1.60 3.33
CA PHE A 531 5.85 1.15 4.58
C PHE A 531 6.63 -0.01 5.20
N TRP A 532 6.53 -0.13 6.52
CA TRP A 532 6.99 -1.28 7.29
C TRP A 532 5.96 -2.40 7.15
N VAL A 533 6.36 -3.53 6.56
CA VAL A 533 5.42 -4.63 6.22
C VAL A 533 4.88 -5.32 7.48
N SER A 534 5.72 -5.48 8.50
CA SER A 534 5.37 -6.14 9.77
C SER A 534 6.45 -5.89 10.82
N ASP A 535 6.05 -5.79 12.09
CA ASP A 535 6.97 -5.87 13.23
C ASP A 535 7.59 -7.25 13.39
N ASN A 536 7.02 -8.28 12.76
CA ASN A 536 7.60 -9.61 12.74
C ASN A 536 8.68 -9.69 11.67
N THR A 537 9.93 -9.75 12.13
CA THR A 537 11.13 -9.84 11.28
C THR A 537 11.61 -11.27 11.05
N ASP A 538 10.88 -12.29 11.52
CA ASP A 538 11.19 -13.70 11.24
C ASP A 538 11.19 -13.96 9.72
N ALA A 539 12.34 -14.35 9.17
CA ALA A 539 12.52 -14.45 7.72
C ALA A 539 11.57 -15.48 7.07
N LEU A 540 11.25 -16.59 7.76
CA LEU A 540 10.26 -17.53 7.23
C LEU A 540 8.86 -16.91 7.16
N GLN A 541 8.45 -16.22 8.22
CA GLN A 541 7.14 -15.52 8.23
C GLN A 541 7.10 -14.40 7.20
N ARG A 542 8.22 -13.69 7.01
CA ARG A 542 8.34 -12.61 6.01
C ARG A 542 8.20 -13.10 4.58
N VAL A 543 8.56 -14.36 4.26
CA VAL A 543 8.27 -14.93 2.93
C VAL A 543 6.76 -14.85 2.65
N TYR A 544 5.92 -15.26 3.59
CA TYR A 544 4.45 -15.23 3.43
C TYR A 544 3.89 -13.79 3.39
N MET A 545 4.35 -12.93 4.32
CA MET A 545 3.86 -11.55 4.43
C MET A 545 4.24 -10.72 3.20
N GLN A 546 5.50 -10.82 2.74
CA GLN A 546 5.98 -10.12 1.56
C GLN A 546 5.36 -10.67 0.27
N TRP A 547 5.10 -11.98 0.23
CA TRP A 547 4.34 -12.61 -0.86
C TRP A 547 2.95 -11.99 -0.99
N GLY A 548 2.15 -12.02 0.09
CA GLY A 548 0.81 -11.44 0.08
C GLY A 548 0.81 -9.95 -0.24
N THR A 549 1.68 -9.16 0.42
CA THR A 549 1.79 -7.73 0.15
C THR A 549 2.13 -7.45 -1.33
N SER A 550 2.93 -8.32 -1.97
CA SER A 550 3.31 -8.18 -3.38
C SER A 550 2.16 -8.36 -4.39
N TYR A 551 0.98 -8.79 -3.96
CA TYR A 551 -0.18 -8.81 -4.87
C TYR A 551 -0.58 -7.40 -5.29
N PHE A 552 -0.45 -6.44 -4.40
CA PHE A 552 -0.92 -5.08 -4.63
C PHE A 552 0.21 -4.03 -4.64
N PHE A 553 1.30 -4.23 -3.92
CA PHE A 553 2.32 -3.20 -3.68
C PHE A 553 3.69 -3.57 -4.26
N PRO A 554 4.39 -2.61 -4.92
CA PRO A 554 5.71 -2.84 -5.49
C PRO A 554 6.80 -2.99 -4.42
N ALA A 555 7.85 -3.71 -4.74
CA ALA A 555 8.98 -3.98 -3.82
C ALA A 555 9.65 -2.70 -3.28
N ILE A 556 9.66 -1.61 -4.06
CA ILE A 556 10.19 -0.31 -3.61
C ILE A 556 9.46 0.24 -2.37
N ALA A 557 8.18 -0.08 -2.21
CA ALA A 557 7.38 0.35 -1.06
C ALA A 557 7.49 -0.60 0.14
N MET A 558 8.01 -1.82 -0.04
CA MET A 558 8.06 -2.86 0.99
C MET A 558 9.40 -2.89 1.72
N ALA A 559 9.49 -2.29 2.90
CA ALA A 559 10.69 -2.39 3.74
C ALA A 559 10.90 -3.81 4.28
N SER A 560 12.10 -4.35 4.09
CA SER A 560 12.47 -5.70 4.48
C SER A 560 13.87 -5.72 5.10
N HIS A 561 13.95 -6.18 6.36
CA HIS A 561 15.19 -6.07 7.15
C HIS A 561 15.80 -7.42 7.51
N ILE A 562 17.12 -7.48 7.51
CA ILE A 562 17.91 -8.54 8.12
C ILE A 562 17.84 -8.34 9.63
N SER A 563 17.32 -9.32 10.37
CA SER A 563 17.15 -9.27 11.82
C SER A 563 18.02 -10.28 12.56
N ALA A 564 17.93 -10.29 13.90
CA ALA A 564 18.68 -11.20 14.77
C ALA A 564 18.27 -12.69 14.61
N SER A 565 19.12 -13.59 15.06
CA SER A 565 18.82 -15.01 15.22
C SER A 565 19.41 -15.50 16.56
N PRO A 566 18.56 -15.96 17.52
CA PRO A 566 17.11 -16.18 17.42
C PRO A 566 16.33 -14.91 17.12
N ASN A 567 15.24 -15.04 16.35
CA ASN A 567 14.36 -13.91 16.09
C ASN A 567 13.65 -13.43 17.36
N HIS A 568 13.44 -12.13 17.51
CA HIS A 568 12.86 -11.54 18.72
C HIS A 568 11.36 -11.84 18.91
N GLN A 569 10.62 -12.11 17.81
CA GLN A 569 9.18 -12.40 17.87
C GLN A 569 8.90 -13.90 18.03
N THR A 570 9.53 -14.73 17.20
CA THR A 570 9.24 -16.15 17.09
C THR A 570 10.23 -17.05 17.80
N PHE A 571 11.38 -16.51 18.25
CA PHE A 571 12.51 -17.24 18.81
C PHE A 571 13.13 -18.29 17.87
N ARG A 572 12.75 -18.24 16.58
CA ARG A 572 13.26 -19.14 15.54
C ARG A 572 14.72 -18.83 15.21
N ARG A 573 15.49 -19.87 14.98
CA ARG A 573 16.88 -19.77 14.51
C ARG A 573 16.94 -20.02 13.01
N ILE A 574 17.28 -18.97 12.26
CA ILE A 574 17.37 -19.01 10.79
C ILE A 574 18.78 -18.60 10.37
N PRO A 575 19.43 -19.35 9.44
CA PRO A 575 20.75 -19.00 8.92
C PRO A 575 20.80 -17.57 8.34
N LEU A 576 21.93 -16.90 8.49
CA LEU A 576 22.09 -15.51 8.03
C LEU A 576 21.82 -15.37 6.53
N LYS A 577 22.32 -16.30 5.69
CA LYS A 577 22.06 -16.28 4.24
C LYS A 577 20.56 -16.24 3.94
N TYR A 578 19.75 -17.05 4.60
CA TYR A 578 18.30 -17.06 4.38
C TYR A 578 17.65 -15.73 4.76
N ARG A 579 18.04 -15.15 5.90
CA ARG A 579 17.57 -13.83 6.35
C ARG A 579 17.94 -12.73 5.36
N ILE A 580 19.17 -12.76 4.82
CA ILE A 580 19.64 -11.86 3.77
C ILE A 580 18.79 -12.01 2.50
N ASP A 581 18.65 -13.23 1.99
CA ASP A 581 17.97 -13.49 0.72
C ASP A 581 16.47 -13.13 0.77
N VAL A 582 15.82 -13.27 1.92
CA VAL A 582 14.44 -12.80 2.12
C VAL A 582 14.40 -11.27 2.15
N ALA A 583 15.30 -10.62 2.88
CA ALA A 583 15.36 -9.17 2.96
C ALA A 583 15.65 -8.50 1.60
N MET A 584 16.47 -9.14 0.75
CA MET A 584 16.80 -8.64 -0.60
C MET A 584 15.62 -8.70 -1.58
N SER A 585 14.54 -9.42 -1.29
CA SER A 585 13.35 -9.47 -2.17
C SER A 585 12.43 -8.25 -2.05
N GLY A 586 12.73 -7.33 -1.13
CA GLY A 586 12.09 -6.02 -0.95
C GLY A 586 13.11 -4.90 -0.91
N ARG A 587 12.77 -3.78 -0.25
CA ARG A 587 13.71 -2.70 0.04
C ARG A 587 14.61 -3.12 1.21
N LEU A 588 15.84 -3.49 0.88
CA LEU A 588 16.80 -4.03 1.84
C LEU A 588 17.14 -3.04 2.96
N GLY A 589 17.07 -3.52 4.19
CA GLY A 589 17.59 -2.87 5.38
C GLY A 589 18.10 -3.89 6.41
N MET A 590 18.52 -3.40 7.55
CA MET A 590 18.94 -4.18 8.71
C MET A 590 18.27 -3.66 9.97
N GLU A 591 17.97 -4.54 10.91
CA GLU A 591 17.42 -4.22 12.22
C GLU A 591 17.99 -5.19 13.24
N ILE A 592 19.25 -4.98 13.61
CA ILE A 592 20.08 -5.87 14.43
C ILE A 592 21.20 -5.07 15.10
N GLN A 593 21.67 -5.53 16.26
CA GLN A 593 22.91 -5.03 16.86
C GLN A 593 24.11 -5.61 16.13
N LEU A 594 24.81 -4.78 15.37
CA LEU A 594 25.92 -5.23 14.53
C LEU A 594 27.14 -5.70 15.33
N GLN A 595 27.29 -5.22 16.57
CA GLN A 595 28.38 -5.67 17.46
C GLN A 595 28.25 -7.13 17.88
N ASP A 596 27.02 -7.69 17.86
CA ASP A 596 26.76 -9.09 18.20
C ASP A 596 27.07 -10.07 17.05
N MET A 597 27.37 -9.54 15.85
CA MET A 597 27.72 -10.35 14.68
C MET A 597 29.19 -10.72 14.65
N THR A 598 29.49 -11.95 14.19
CA THR A 598 30.88 -12.38 13.94
C THR A 598 31.48 -11.65 12.74
N THR A 599 32.81 -11.71 12.60
CA THR A 599 33.51 -11.12 11.45
C THR A 599 33.01 -11.71 10.12
N GLU A 600 32.84 -13.04 10.08
CA GLU A 600 32.35 -13.76 8.89
C GLU A 600 30.90 -13.33 8.53
N GLU A 601 30.06 -13.14 9.53
CA GLU A 601 28.68 -12.64 9.31
C GLU A 601 28.69 -11.23 8.77
N LYS A 602 29.54 -10.34 9.29
CA LYS A 602 29.70 -8.96 8.78
C LYS A 602 30.18 -8.94 7.34
N GLU A 603 31.17 -9.77 6.99
CA GLU A 603 31.68 -9.89 5.61
C GLU A 603 30.62 -10.44 4.65
N LEU A 604 29.80 -11.41 5.09
CA LEU A 604 28.67 -11.89 4.28
C LEU A 604 27.63 -10.77 4.03
N CYS A 605 27.27 -10.00 5.06
CA CYS A 605 26.37 -8.85 4.90
C CYS A 605 26.95 -7.76 4.00
N LYS A 606 28.24 -7.45 4.13
CA LYS A 606 28.94 -6.49 3.25
C LYS A 606 28.89 -6.91 1.79
N LYS A 607 29.17 -8.20 1.51
CA LYS A 607 29.03 -8.78 0.18
C LYS A 607 27.59 -8.65 -0.33
N ALA A 608 26.60 -9.02 0.49
CA ALA A 608 25.20 -8.97 0.14
C ALA A 608 24.73 -7.54 -0.16
N ILE A 609 25.16 -6.55 0.61
CA ILE A 609 24.88 -5.12 0.35
C ILE A 609 25.45 -4.69 -1.00
N ALA A 610 26.68 -5.09 -1.32
CA ALA A 610 27.30 -4.78 -2.62
C ALA A 610 26.53 -5.42 -3.78
N GLU A 611 26.17 -6.70 -3.67
CA GLU A 611 25.38 -7.43 -4.67
C GLU A 611 23.95 -6.87 -4.78
N TYR A 612 23.31 -6.47 -3.68
CA TYR A 612 21.99 -5.81 -3.74
C TYR A 612 22.07 -4.46 -4.47
N LYS A 613 23.12 -3.68 -4.27
CA LYS A 613 23.29 -2.41 -5.04
C LYS A 613 23.33 -2.64 -6.54
N GLU A 614 23.84 -3.78 -7.01
CA GLU A 614 23.85 -4.16 -8.41
C GLU A 614 22.45 -4.49 -8.94
N ILE A 615 21.62 -5.16 -8.12
CA ILE A 615 20.31 -5.66 -8.55
C ILE A 615 19.13 -4.80 -8.07
N ARG A 616 19.33 -3.84 -7.17
CA ARG A 616 18.21 -3.13 -6.50
C ARG A 616 17.27 -2.40 -7.47
N SER A 617 17.77 -1.93 -8.61
CA SER A 617 16.92 -1.32 -9.63
C SER A 617 15.95 -2.33 -10.26
N VAL A 618 16.40 -3.58 -10.46
CA VAL A 618 15.55 -4.66 -10.94
C VAL A 618 14.50 -5.04 -9.89
N VAL A 619 14.89 -5.11 -8.61
CA VAL A 619 13.97 -5.44 -7.52
C VAL A 619 12.95 -4.31 -7.29
N GLN A 620 13.42 -3.07 -7.18
CA GLN A 620 12.57 -1.93 -6.80
C GLN A 620 11.68 -1.43 -7.94
N PHE A 621 12.12 -1.53 -9.20
CA PHE A 621 11.39 -1.03 -10.37
C PHE A 621 10.90 -2.10 -11.31
N GLY A 622 11.29 -3.37 -11.09
CA GLY A 622 10.97 -4.47 -11.97
C GLY A 622 9.53 -4.95 -11.91
N ASP A 623 9.19 -5.73 -12.89
CA ASP A 623 7.93 -6.45 -13.00
C ASP A 623 8.01 -7.77 -12.24
N ILE A 624 7.02 -8.03 -11.39
CA ILE A 624 6.96 -9.25 -10.58
C ILE A 624 6.33 -10.42 -11.35
N TYR A 625 6.89 -11.60 -11.13
CA TYR A 625 6.31 -12.91 -11.48
C TYR A 625 6.44 -13.83 -10.28
N ARG A 626 5.32 -14.28 -9.73
CA ARG A 626 5.28 -15.27 -8.67
C ARG A 626 5.33 -16.66 -9.33
N LEU A 627 6.32 -17.47 -8.94
CA LEU A 627 6.67 -18.70 -9.65
C LEU A 627 6.19 -19.95 -8.92
N ILE A 628 6.39 -20.01 -7.60
CA ILE A 628 5.95 -21.11 -6.72
C ILE A 628 5.39 -20.48 -5.46
N SER A 629 4.09 -20.69 -5.21
CA SER A 629 3.42 -20.08 -4.07
C SER A 629 3.83 -20.74 -2.74
N PRO A 630 4.07 -19.98 -1.66
CA PRO A 630 4.32 -20.53 -0.33
C PRO A 630 3.08 -21.22 0.26
N TYR A 631 1.90 -20.97 -0.31
CA TYR A 631 0.64 -21.60 0.09
C TYR A 631 0.39 -22.97 -0.60
N GLU A 632 1.16 -23.29 -1.63
CA GLU A 632 1.19 -24.63 -2.20
C GLU A 632 2.00 -25.58 -1.28
N LYS A 633 1.52 -26.81 -1.10
CA LYS A 633 2.16 -27.79 -0.21
C LYS A 633 3.42 -28.42 -0.84
N GLN A 634 4.29 -27.58 -1.39
CA GLN A 634 5.53 -28.02 -2.05
C GLN A 634 6.80 -27.78 -1.18
N GLY A 635 6.63 -27.13 -0.01
CA GLY A 635 7.72 -26.85 0.92
C GLY A 635 8.73 -25.81 0.43
N VAL A 636 8.45 -25.11 -0.66
CA VAL A 636 9.29 -24.08 -1.28
C VAL A 636 8.44 -22.92 -1.78
N ALA A 637 9.07 -21.75 -1.91
CA ALA A 637 8.48 -20.59 -2.58
C ALA A 637 9.50 -19.99 -3.54
N SER A 638 9.01 -19.36 -4.61
CA SER A 638 9.88 -18.68 -5.58
C SER A 638 9.14 -17.53 -6.27
N LEU A 639 9.83 -16.41 -6.42
CA LEU A 639 9.37 -15.28 -7.22
C LEU A 639 10.53 -14.68 -8.01
N MET A 640 10.23 -13.88 -9.01
CA MET A 640 11.25 -13.15 -9.76
C MET A 640 10.79 -11.73 -10.09
N TYR A 641 11.78 -10.88 -10.29
CA TYR A 641 11.61 -9.55 -10.88
C TYR A 641 12.37 -9.47 -12.20
N THR A 642 11.78 -8.86 -13.21
CA THR A 642 12.46 -8.52 -14.47
C THR A 642 12.59 -7.01 -14.58
N SER A 643 13.71 -6.52 -15.12
CA SER A 643 13.80 -5.11 -15.53
C SER A 643 12.72 -4.77 -16.57
N PRO A 644 12.28 -3.51 -16.68
CA PRO A 644 11.32 -3.11 -17.73
C PRO A 644 11.78 -3.46 -19.15
N GLU A 645 13.09 -3.37 -19.39
CA GLU A 645 13.73 -3.70 -20.67
C GLU A 645 13.93 -5.21 -20.87
N LYS A 646 13.64 -6.01 -19.82
CA LYS A 646 13.84 -7.47 -19.80
C LYS A 646 15.28 -7.92 -20.08
N ASP A 647 16.25 -7.02 -19.87
CA ASP A 647 17.69 -7.30 -20.02
C ASP A 647 18.29 -7.94 -18.76
N LYS A 648 17.61 -7.83 -17.62
CA LYS A 648 18.01 -8.36 -16.32
C LYS A 648 16.81 -9.00 -15.62
N ALA A 649 17.09 -10.06 -14.86
CA ALA A 649 16.10 -10.64 -13.94
C ALA A 649 16.77 -11.13 -12.66
N VAL A 650 16.00 -11.13 -11.57
CA VAL A 650 16.44 -11.66 -10.27
C VAL A 650 15.40 -12.68 -9.80
N VAL A 651 15.83 -13.91 -9.59
CA VAL A 651 14.99 -15.01 -9.13
C VAL A 651 15.33 -15.31 -7.67
N TYR A 652 14.33 -15.34 -6.83
CA TYR A 652 14.41 -15.75 -5.43
C TYR A 652 13.79 -17.13 -5.28
N TRP A 653 14.45 -17.97 -4.53
CA TRP A 653 13.97 -19.29 -4.16
C TRP A 653 14.24 -19.54 -2.68
N TRP A 654 13.21 -19.97 -1.94
CA TRP A 654 13.27 -20.23 -0.52
C TRP A 654 12.69 -21.59 -0.18
N LYS A 655 13.42 -22.36 0.62
CA LYS A 655 12.93 -23.59 1.21
C LYS A 655 12.21 -23.25 2.51
N LEU A 656 10.94 -23.57 2.58
CA LEU A 656 10.07 -23.26 3.73
C LEU A 656 10.04 -24.39 4.74
N GLU A 657 10.14 -25.64 4.25
CA GLU A 657 10.06 -26.85 5.02
C GLU A 657 10.94 -27.93 4.42
N HIS A 658 11.55 -28.77 5.26
CA HIS A 658 12.39 -29.87 4.81
C HIS A 658 11.65 -31.19 4.92
N PHE A 659 11.48 -31.86 3.79
CA PHE A 659 11.02 -33.26 3.72
C PHE A 659 12.15 -34.15 3.19
N HIS A 660 12.35 -35.28 3.83
CA HIS A 660 13.35 -36.26 3.38
C HIS A 660 12.93 -36.88 2.04
N ASN A 661 13.86 -36.96 1.08
CA ASN A 661 13.63 -37.48 -0.28
C ASN A 661 12.52 -36.78 -1.06
N GLN A 662 12.26 -35.51 -0.79
CA GLN A 662 11.30 -34.72 -1.56
C GLN A 662 11.88 -34.34 -2.93
N HIS A 663 11.11 -34.59 -3.99
CA HIS A 663 11.35 -34.01 -5.30
C HIS A 663 10.76 -32.61 -5.34
N LEU A 664 11.61 -31.61 -5.58
CA LEU A 664 11.18 -30.23 -5.70
C LEU A 664 10.81 -29.89 -7.15
N PRO A 665 9.83 -28.99 -7.37
CA PRO A 665 9.47 -28.57 -8.71
C PRO A 665 10.62 -27.79 -9.36
N ARG A 666 10.71 -27.87 -10.67
CA ARG A 666 11.55 -26.96 -11.45
C ARG A 666 10.98 -25.55 -11.36
N VAL A 667 11.83 -24.55 -11.29
CA VAL A 667 11.44 -23.14 -11.24
C VAL A 667 11.29 -22.65 -12.67
N GLN A 668 10.06 -22.61 -13.19
CA GLN A 668 9.74 -22.05 -14.50
C GLN A 668 9.81 -20.52 -14.43
N LEU A 669 10.51 -19.90 -15.39
CA LEU A 669 10.67 -18.46 -15.43
C LEU A 669 9.62 -17.82 -16.37
N TYR A 670 9.40 -16.51 -16.21
CA TYR A 670 8.44 -15.75 -17.01
C TYR A 670 9.02 -14.37 -17.38
N GLY A 671 8.42 -13.71 -18.34
CA GLY A 671 8.73 -12.32 -18.68
C GLY A 671 10.10 -12.07 -19.31
N LEU A 672 10.81 -13.11 -19.76
CA LEU A 672 12.07 -12.99 -20.50
C LEU A 672 11.80 -12.78 -22.00
N ILE A 673 12.78 -12.27 -22.73
CA ILE A 673 12.72 -12.20 -24.19
C ILE A 673 13.08 -13.59 -24.73
N PRO A 674 12.19 -14.28 -25.46
CA PRO A 674 12.39 -15.68 -25.88
C PRO A 674 13.68 -15.90 -26.69
N GLU A 675 13.99 -14.99 -27.56
CA GLU A 675 15.15 -15.07 -28.49
C GLU A 675 16.46 -14.59 -27.86
N ALA A 676 16.41 -13.92 -26.71
CA ALA A 676 17.60 -13.42 -26.05
C ALA A 676 18.30 -14.52 -25.25
N ASN A 677 19.61 -14.41 -25.14
CA ASN A 677 20.45 -15.28 -24.33
C ASN A 677 20.72 -14.64 -22.94
N TYR A 678 20.59 -15.43 -21.90
CA TYR A 678 20.82 -14.97 -20.51
C TYR A 678 21.89 -15.81 -19.83
N GLN A 679 22.87 -15.14 -19.23
CA GLN A 679 23.86 -15.78 -18.36
C GLN A 679 23.33 -15.72 -16.92
N ILE A 680 23.50 -16.82 -16.17
CA ILE A 680 23.03 -16.98 -14.78
C ILE A 680 24.20 -16.93 -13.81
N ARG A 681 24.04 -16.13 -12.73
CA ARG A 681 24.97 -16.04 -11.60
C ARG A 681 24.21 -16.17 -10.30
N GLU A 682 24.71 -16.97 -9.34
CA GLU A 682 24.18 -16.99 -7.98
C GLU A 682 24.78 -15.85 -7.13
N LEU A 683 23.91 -15.11 -6.43
CA LEU A 683 24.27 -14.08 -5.45
C LEU A 683 24.32 -14.68 -4.05
N ASN A 684 25.08 -14.05 -3.15
CA ASN A 684 25.23 -14.47 -1.74
C ASN A 684 25.63 -15.94 -1.59
N ARG A 685 26.35 -16.50 -2.56
CA ARG A 685 26.74 -17.91 -2.53
C ARG A 685 27.59 -18.21 -1.31
N ILE A 686 27.20 -19.24 -0.57
CA ILE A 686 27.97 -19.84 0.55
C ILE A 686 28.45 -21.25 0.23
N ASP A 687 27.95 -21.88 -0.84
CA ASP A 687 28.37 -23.20 -1.26
C ASP A 687 29.84 -23.21 -1.72
N THR A 688 30.51 -24.31 -1.45
CA THR A 688 31.91 -24.54 -1.89
C THR A 688 32.02 -24.76 -3.40
N GLN A 689 30.93 -25.21 -4.04
CA GLN A 689 30.85 -25.42 -5.47
C GLN A 689 29.74 -24.57 -6.09
N PRO A 690 29.93 -24.04 -7.30
CA PRO A 690 28.88 -23.34 -8.03
C PRO A 690 27.75 -24.28 -8.42
N LEU A 691 26.56 -23.72 -8.66
CA LEU A 691 25.44 -24.44 -9.26
C LEU A 691 25.82 -24.97 -10.64
N SER A 692 25.28 -26.12 -11.05
CA SER A 692 25.62 -26.76 -12.34
C SER A 692 25.33 -25.87 -13.56
N PHE A 693 24.40 -24.93 -13.45
CA PHE A 693 24.03 -23.99 -14.50
C PHE A 693 24.65 -22.59 -14.31
N GLU A 694 25.40 -22.35 -13.24
CA GLU A 694 26.04 -21.04 -13.01
C GLU A 694 27.11 -20.76 -14.07
N GLY A 695 27.11 -19.53 -14.59
CA GLY A 695 27.97 -19.12 -15.69
C GLY A 695 27.57 -19.65 -17.06
N LYS A 696 26.57 -20.53 -17.14
CA LYS A 696 26.03 -21.02 -18.42
C LYS A 696 25.07 -19.98 -19.02
N VAL A 697 24.92 -20.10 -20.35
CA VAL A 697 24.06 -19.23 -21.15
C VAL A 697 22.88 -20.04 -21.69
N PHE A 698 21.67 -19.53 -21.50
CA PHE A 698 20.45 -20.16 -21.98
C PHE A 698 19.58 -19.14 -22.71
N SER A 699 18.83 -19.58 -23.72
CA SER A 699 17.82 -18.72 -24.34
C SER A 699 16.66 -18.46 -23.35
N GLY A 700 16.02 -17.29 -23.46
CA GLY A 700 14.80 -16.99 -22.70
C GLY A 700 13.70 -18.02 -22.94
N ALA A 701 13.54 -18.47 -24.20
CA ALA A 701 12.60 -19.54 -24.55
C ALA A 701 12.85 -20.83 -23.77
N TYR A 702 14.13 -21.27 -23.64
CA TYR A 702 14.47 -22.47 -22.87
C TYR A 702 14.13 -22.29 -21.38
N LEU A 703 14.51 -21.15 -20.78
CA LEU A 703 14.27 -20.86 -19.38
C LEU A 703 12.77 -20.77 -19.02
N MET A 704 11.97 -20.21 -19.93
CA MET A 704 10.52 -20.14 -19.76
C MET A 704 9.82 -21.48 -19.98
N ALA A 705 10.32 -22.33 -20.89
CA ALA A 705 9.70 -23.63 -21.17
C ALA A 705 10.13 -24.72 -20.18
N ASN A 706 11.43 -24.78 -19.85
CA ASN A 706 11.99 -25.90 -19.07
C ASN A 706 12.28 -25.52 -17.62
N GLY A 707 12.45 -24.23 -17.30
CA GLY A 707 12.82 -23.77 -15.97
C GLY A 707 14.20 -24.26 -15.49
N LEU A 708 14.47 -24.01 -14.21
CA LEU A 708 15.72 -24.37 -13.54
C LEU A 708 15.46 -25.41 -12.46
N GLU A 709 16.37 -26.38 -12.33
CA GLU A 709 16.41 -27.33 -11.24
C GLU A 709 17.32 -26.78 -10.15
N ILE A 710 16.71 -26.38 -9.01
CA ILE A 710 17.46 -25.78 -7.90
C ILE A 710 17.76 -26.85 -6.86
N PRO A 711 19.04 -27.05 -6.50
CA PRO A 711 19.40 -28.01 -5.45
C PRO A 711 18.78 -27.66 -4.10
N ASN A 712 18.24 -28.67 -3.44
CA ASN A 712 17.49 -28.57 -2.20
C ASN A 712 18.35 -28.10 -0.99
N ASN A 713 19.66 -28.31 -1.04
CA ASN A 713 20.54 -28.13 0.09
C ASN A 713 21.76 -27.28 -0.25
N HIS A 714 22.33 -26.62 0.77
CA HIS A 714 23.66 -26.02 0.70
C HIS A 714 24.74 -27.03 1.10
N ILE A 715 25.86 -27.01 0.40
CA ILE A 715 27.06 -27.76 0.76
C ILE A 715 28.11 -26.78 1.24
N VAL A 716 28.36 -26.78 2.55
CA VAL A 716 29.38 -25.92 3.20
C VAL A 716 30.35 -26.82 3.95
N ASP A 717 31.63 -26.69 3.68
CA ASP A 717 32.70 -27.48 4.31
C ASP A 717 32.46 -29.01 4.25
N ARG A 718 32.00 -29.49 3.08
CA ARG A 718 31.64 -30.89 2.83
C ARG A 718 30.46 -31.42 3.69
N LYS A 719 29.69 -30.55 4.36
CA LYS A 719 28.49 -30.87 5.12
C LYS A 719 27.28 -30.31 4.44
N MET A 720 26.22 -31.09 4.37
CA MET A 720 24.91 -30.62 3.87
C MET A 720 24.19 -29.83 4.96
N ARG A 721 23.68 -28.65 4.60
CA ARG A 721 22.77 -27.85 5.42
C ARG A 721 21.39 -27.85 4.78
N ASN A 722 20.42 -28.39 5.47
CA ASN A 722 19.09 -28.68 4.92
C ASN A 722 18.01 -27.69 5.39
N ASP A 723 18.20 -27.07 6.58
CA ASP A 723 17.21 -26.18 7.14
C ASP A 723 17.35 -24.77 6.54
N TYR A 724 16.23 -24.20 6.09
CA TYR A 724 16.15 -22.85 5.58
C TYR A 724 17.21 -22.54 4.50
N SER A 725 17.26 -23.36 3.46
CA SER A 725 18.08 -23.08 2.27
C SER A 725 17.43 -22.03 1.40
N SER A 726 18.23 -21.17 0.76
CA SER A 726 17.74 -20.15 -0.16
C SER A 726 18.73 -19.89 -1.28
N ARG A 727 18.22 -19.42 -2.42
CA ARG A 727 19.01 -19.04 -3.59
C ARG A 727 18.53 -17.71 -4.14
N VAL A 728 19.45 -16.89 -4.59
CA VAL A 728 19.18 -15.68 -5.36
C VAL A 728 19.96 -15.80 -6.66
N LEU A 729 19.27 -15.83 -7.78
CA LEU A 729 19.86 -15.97 -9.10
C LEU A 729 19.70 -14.67 -9.87
N TYR A 730 20.80 -14.15 -10.36
CA TYR A 730 20.82 -12.98 -11.25
C TYR A 730 21.05 -13.42 -12.69
N LEU A 731 20.11 -13.04 -13.55
CA LEU A 731 20.15 -13.28 -14.98
C LEU A 731 20.48 -11.98 -15.70
N LYS A 732 21.44 -12.02 -16.58
CA LYS A 732 21.83 -10.89 -17.43
C LYS A 732 21.81 -11.30 -18.89
N LYS A 733 21.10 -10.52 -19.71
CA LYS A 733 21.09 -10.68 -21.17
C LYS A 733 22.51 -10.47 -21.69
N MET A 734 22.94 -11.38 -22.54
CA MET A 734 24.19 -11.27 -23.27
C MET A 734 23.99 -10.41 -24.52
N GLU A 735 25.03 -9.70 -24.92
CA GLU A 735 25.05 -8.89 -26.14
C GLU A 735 24.95 -9.75 -27.38
#